data_5038350a7d3345c92d64214c1d0021b6
#
_entry.id   5038350a7d3345c92d64214c1d0021b6
#
_cell.length_a   1.000
_cell.length_b   1.000
_cell.length_c   1.000
_cell.angle_alpha   90.00
_cell.angle_beta   90.00
_cell.angle_gamma   90.00
#
_symmetry.space_group_name_H-M   'P 1'
#
loop_
_entity.id
_entity.type
_entity.pdbx_description
1 polymer ?
#
loop_
_entity_poly.entity_id
_entity_poly.type
_entity_poly.pdbx_seq_one_letter_code
_entity_poly.pdbx_strand_id
1 'polypeptide(L)'
;MRILIALSLFFQVSYAQLLSTSGSQIVDDNNQEIILKGAGLGGWMLQEGYMMNSVGGADTQYEFKDNLTALIGAEETQIFYDNWLANFVTETDIETLANLGYNSVRLAMHYNLFTLPIQEEPIEGQNTWLSKGFEMVDDLLDWCEANQMYLILDLHAAPGGQGANSGISDYNPALPSLWESDFNKSKTVALWGQLADRYKDEPWIGGYDLLNEVNWPLGTYELRNLYIQITNAIRAVDTNHIIYIEGNGYANDFTGLTPPWDNNMVYSFHKYWSYNNEDSLDWVLGMRDQYNVPLWCGETGENSNTWYRDAFKLYEDNNIGWASWPYKRIETIVAPYSISSNSNYEAIINYWKGEGPAPSVSNAISGLSQLTTDLLISNTTFFKDVIDAQIRLPQDDALIPYADHQIPGVVYLSDYDLGINGVAYNDNDYVDYSIDTGSYEAWNKGWNYRNDGVDIQSNTDAFNSNGYHIGYINDGEWMKYTVNIATTGFYDLSIRYASPESGGKLKLFLDEVDISEPILINNSGGWSNFVNGAYGGVYLASGTHVLKVKIIGDNEFNVGSIEFEEATESIPSFEPIGANILDDEKSIRLVLNHPITQGQTLNSDDFTIDIDGVSSTVESIQIDPSNDRTILFEMTDFLNFQQNITIDHTGAVINSIFDNYVLAEFTNFPVTNSLPERKLIPGKIEAEDFNTQLGLSIEPTSDIFGGDNIGQTHSGDYAEYLVYVDETGLYDFQIRYAASYQQGIAEFQMVNNESTQSLGWFPIPVTGGWQNWYTLTNEVQLTKGAYTLKMNVLQPGFNINWLKFTYSDQNLGLEDNIQFEGALKIYPNPVNHKLYINFESNP
;
A
#
# COMPACT_ATOMS: atom_id res chain seq x y z
N MET A 1 45.18 -29.62 17.59
CA MET A 1 44.27 -30.42 16.75
C MET A 1 43.32 -29.40 16.11
N ARG A 2 43.60 -28.96 14.88
CA ARG A 2 42.76 -28.01 14.13
C ARG A 2 41.76 -28.81 13.32
N ILE A 3 40.50 -28.69 13.64
CA ILE A 3 39.41 -29.28 12.85
C ILE A 3 39.15 -28.34 11.67
N LEU A 4 39.50 -28.78 10.46
CA LEU A 4 39.08 -28.19 9.21
C LEU A 4 37.60 -28.55 9.01
N ILE A 5 36.68 -27.59 9.12
CA ILE A 5 35.31 -27.73 8.63
C ILE A 5 35.36 -27.43 7.13
N ALA A 6 35.25 -28.45 6.31
CA ALA A 6 35.04 -28.31 4.88
C ALA A 6 33.56 -27.91 4.67
N LEU A 7 33.31 -26.66 4.32
CA LEU A 7 32.02 -26.22 3.78
C LEU A 7 31.91 -26.80 2.36
N SER A 8 31.16 -27.89 2.21
CA SER A 8 30.74 -28.37 0.89
C SER A 8 29.62 -27.44 0.40
N LEU A 9 29.95 -26.52 -0.47
CA LEU A 9 29.00 -25.84 -1.32
C LEU A 9 28.34 -26.90 -2.22
N PHE A 10 27.14 -27.35 -1.88
CA PHE A 10 26.27 -28.04 -2.81
C PHE A 10 25.78 -26.97 -3.82
N PHE A 11 26.39 -26.92 -4.99
CA PHE A 11 25.73 -26.38 -6.17
C PHE A 11 24.56 -27.32 -6.46
N GLN A 12 23.34 -26.94 -6.06
CA GLN A 12 22.15 -27.50 -6.66
C GLN A 12 22.15 -27.03 -8.10
N VAL A 13 22.48 -27.91 -9.03
CA VAL A 13 22.18 -27.72 -10.44
C VAL A 13 20.68 -27.90 -10.54
N SER A 14 19.91 -26.83 -10.52
CA SER A 14 18.51 -26.86 -10.90
C SER A 14 18.45 -27.21 -12.38
N TYR A 15 17.96 -28.40 -12.71
CA TYR A 15 17.55 -28.69 -14.07
C TYR A 15 16.25 -27.97 -14.35
N ALA A 16 16.13 -27.39 -15.52
CA ALA A 16 14.87 -26.89 -16.04
C ALA A 16 13.80 -27.97 -15.97
N GLN A 17 12.64 -27.63 -15.49
CA GLN A 17 11.52 -28.54 -15.32
C GLN A 17 10.33 -28.01 -16.09
N LEU A 18 9.75 -28.88 -16.95
CA LEU A 18 8.52 -28.54 -17.68
C LEU A 18 7.40 -28.22 -16.68
N LEU A 19 6.69 -27.12 -16.91
CA LEU A 19 5.48 -26.81 -16.17
C LEU A 19 4.29 -27.59 -16.72
N SER A 20 3.43 -28.02 -15.82
CA SER A 20 2.17 -28.68 -16.15
C SER A 20 1.07 -28.30 -15.16
N THR A 21 -0.18 -28.67 -15.47
CA THR A 21 -1.29 -28.46 -14.55
C THR A 21 -1.59 -29.72 -13.75
N SER A 22 -1.84 -29.59 -12.44
CA SER A 22 -2.27 -30.67 -11.56
C SER A 22 -3.47 -30.20 -10.71
N GLY A 23 -4.67 -30.55 -11.16
CA GLY A 23 -5.88 -29.96 -10.55
C GLY A 23 -5.92 -28.46 -10.73
N SER A 24 -6.05 -27.70 -9.64
CA SER A 24 -6.09 -26.23 -9.63
C SER A 24 -4.71 -25.57 -9.51
N GLN A 25 -3.61 -26.31 -9.69
CA GLN A 25 -2.24 -25.85 -9.49
C GLN A 25 -1.42 -25.95 -10.78
N ILE A 26 -0.48 -25.00 -10.95
CA ILE A 26 0.64 -25.12 -11.88
C ILE A 26 1.78 -25.77 -11.11
N VAL A 27 2.36 -26.85 -11.66
CA VAL A 27 3.38 -27.65 -10.99
C VAL A 27 4.57 -27.92 -11.89
N ASP A 28 5.73 -28.20 -11.28
CA ASP A 28 6.92 -28.69 -11.96
C ASP A 28 6.90 -30.22 -12.15
N ASP A 29 7.93 -30.77 -12.77
CA ASP A 29 8.10 -32.22 -12.98
C ASP A 29 8.16 -33.05 -11.68
N ASN A 30 8.41 -32.44 -10.53
CA ASN A 30 8.36 -33.08 -9.20
C ASN A 30 6.97 -32.95 -8.55
N ASN A 31 5.99 -32.41 -9.26
CA ASN A 31 4.66 -32.10 -8.75
C ASN A 31 4.70 -31.11 -7.57
N GLN A 32 5.68 -30.20 -7.58
CA GLN A 32 5.72 -29.07 -6.66
C GLN A 32 5.02 -27.87 -7.30
N GLU A 33 4.15 -27.20 -6.54
CA GLU A 33 3.46 -26.01 -6.97
C GLU A 33 4.43 -24.86 -7.25
N ILE A 34 4.23 -24.20 -8.38
CA ILE A 34 4.98 -23.02 -8.81
C ILE A 34 4.04 -21.84 -8.95
N ILE A 35 4.27 -20.82 -8.16
CA ILE A 35 3.64 -19.49 -8.33
C ILE A 35 4.51 -18.68 -9.27
N LEU A 36 4.00 -18.39 -10.47
CA LEU A 36 4.68 -17.58 -11.46
C LEU A 36 4.57 -16.10 -11.05
N LYS A 37 5.71 -15.50 -10.66
CA LYS A 37 5.87 -14.07 -10.39
C LYS A 37 6.49 -13.42 -11.60
N GLY A 38 5.65 -12.84 -12.45
CA GLY A 38 6.06 -12.43 -13.79
C GLY A 38 6.20 -10.92 -13.97
N ALA A 39 7.00 -10.55 -14.98
CA ALA A 39 7.07 -9.22 -15.54
C ALA A 39 6.58 -9.22 -16.99
N GLY A 40 5.64 -8.32 -17.34
CA GLY A 40 5.16 -8.12 -18.70
C GLY A 40 6.16 -7.32 -19.53
N LEU A 41 6.65 -7.89 -20.63
CA LEU A 41 7.59 -7.24 -21.55
C LEU A 41 6.84 -6.38 -22.58
N GLY A 42 5.92 -5.52 -22.10
CA GLY A 42 5.16 -4.57 -22.90
C GLY A 42 6.04 -3.47 -23.49
N GLY A 43 5.65 -2.97 -24.66
CA GLY A 43 6.36 -1.92 -25.37
C GLY A 43 7.52 -2.40 -26.26
N TRP A 44 7.94 -3.65 -26.15
CA TRP A 44 9.07 -4.17 -26.93
C TRP A 44 8.68 -4.54 -28.38
N MET A 45 7.92 -5.64 -28.56
CA MET A 45 7.48 -6.08 -29.89
C MET A 45 6.22 -5.34 -30.35
N LEU A 46 5.43 -4.81 -29.41
CA LEU A 46 4.25 -4.01 -29.64
C LEU A 46 4.37 -2.70 -28.87
N GLN A 47 4.24 -1.57 -29.57
CA GLN A 47 4.20 -0.23 -29.00
C GLN A 47 2.75 0.22 -28.85
N GLU A 48 2.31 0.42 -27.63
CA GLU A 48 1.00 1.02 -27.35
C GLU A 48 1.13 2.54 -27.21
N GLY A 49 0.19 3.28 -27.78
CA GLY A 49 0.27 4.74 -27.83
C GLY A 49 0.41 5.41 -26.48
N TYR A 50 -0.23 4.88 -25.42
CA TYR A 50 -0.11 5.44 -24.08
C TYR A 50 1.28 5.19 -23.45
N MET A 51 1.92 4.04 -23.75
CA MET A 51 3.28 3.74 -23.31
C MET A 51 4.34 4.62 -24.00
N MET A 52 3.99 5.09 -25.21
CA MET A 52 4.79 6.00 -26.02
C MET A 52 4.50 7.48 -25.76
N ASN A 53 3.58 7.83 -24.85
CA ASN A 53 3.06 9.19 -24.64
C ASN A 53 2.49 9.83 -25.91
N SER A 54 2.05 9.04 -26.90
CA SER A 54 1.62 9.49 -28.24
C SER A 54 0.11 9.51 -28.45
N VAL A 55 -0.69 9.17 -27.43
CA VAL A 55 -2.17 9.19 -27.52
C VAL A 55 -2.70 10.53 -28.01
N GLY A 56 -3.61 10.50 -28.98
CA GLY A 56 -4.15 11.68 -29.64
C GLY A 56 -3.29 12.18 -30.83
N GLY A 57 -2.13 11.57 -31.07
CA GLY A 57 -1.27 11.82 -32.21
C GLY A 57 -0.94 10.56 -33.03
N ALA A 58 -0.70 9.44 -32.30
CA ALA A 58 -0.57 8.08 -32.83
C ALA A 58 -0.98 7.12 -31.70
N ASP A 59 -2.14 6.50 -31.81
CA ASP A 59 -2.70 5.66 -30.74
C ASP A 59 -2.26 4.19 -30.89
N THR A 60 -1.80 3.82 -32.08
CA THR A 60 -1.41 2.44 -32.46
C THR A 60 0.02 2.40 -33.00
N GLN A 61 0.62 1.21 -33.02
CA GLN A 61 1.96 1.02 -33.59
C GLN A 61 1.99 1.32 -35.09
N TYR A 62 0.97 0.89 -35.83
CA TYR A 62 0.95 1.17 -37.30
C TYR A 62 0.83 2.68 -37.56
N GLU A 63 0.03 3.45 -36.84
CA GLU A 63 -0.06 4.91 -36.97
C GLU A 63 1.26 5.58 -36.58
N PHE A 64 1.90 5.15 -35.49
CA PHE A 64 3.20 5.65 -35.08
C PHE A 64 4.25 5.44 -36.19
N LYS A 65 4.30 4.24 -36.77
CA LYS A 65 5.20 3.90 -37.87
C LYS A 65 4.93 4.70 -39.15
N ASP A 66 3.66 4.85 -39.53
CA ASP A 66 3.26 5.64 -40.68
C ASP A 66 3.59 7.13 -40.52
N ASN A 67 3.32 7.70 -39.34
CA ASN A 67 3.65 9.07 -38.98
C ASN A 67 5.17 9.30 -38.97
N LEU A 68 5.96 8.37 -38.47
CA LEU A 68 7.43 8.42 -38.55
C LEU A 68 7.89 8.39 -39.99
N THR A 69 7.39 7.45 -40.77
CA THR A 69 7.76 7.31 -42.19
C THR A 69 7.44 8.58 -42.99
N ALA A 70 6.32 9.22 -42.70
CA ALA A 70 5.97 10.51 -43.30
C ALA A 70 6.89 11.66 -42.90
N LEU A 71 7.40 11.63 -41.63
CA LEU A 71 8.23 12.70 -41.09
C LEU A 71 9.71 12.58 -41.46
N ILE A 72 10.30 11.35 -41.33
CA ILE A 72 11.75 11.12 -41.49
C ILE A 72 12.14 10.20 -42.66
N GLY A 73 11.17 9.57 -43.31
CA GLY A 73 11.40 8.61 -44.41
C GLY A 73 11.58 7.17 -43.94
N ALA A 74 11.36 6.22 -44.87
CA ALA A 74 11.33 4.79 -44.56
C ALA A 74 12.65 4.22 -44.03
N GLU A 75 13.82 4.71 -44.54
CA GLU A 75 15.14 4.26 -44.08
C GLU A 75 15.40 4.56 -42.61
N GLU A 76 15.19 5.83 -42.21
CA GLU A 76 15.40 6.26 -40.83
C GLU A 76 14.34 5.64 -39.86
N THR A 77 13.12 5.43 -40.35
CA THR A 77 12.10 4.70 -39.60
C THR A 77 12.53 3.26 -39.30
N GLN A 78 13.12 2.56 -40.29
CA GLN A 78 13.64 1.20 -40.09
C GLN A 78 14.80 1.19 -39.07
N ILE A 79 15.73 2.15 -39.17
CA ILE A 79 16.84 2.30 -38.20
C ILE A 79 16.30 2.50 -36.79
N PHE A 80 15.27 3.32 -36.62
CA PHE A 80 14.62 3.52 -35.33
C PHE A 80 14.06 2.19 -34.78
N TYR A 81 13.30 1.43 -35.55
CA TYR A 81 12.73 0.15 -35.12
C TYR A 81 13.80 -0.91 -34.85
N ASP A 82 14.85 -0.96 -35.63
CA ASP A 82 15.97 -1.89 -35.38
C ASP A 82 16.65 -1.60 -34.06
N ASN A 83 16.91 -0.32 -33.76
CA ASN A 83 17.49 0.10 -32.48
C ASN A 83 16.51 -0.08 -31.31
N TRP A 84 15.20 0.19 -31.50
CA TRP A 84 14.16 -0.03 -30.51
C TRP A 84 14.13 -1.50 -30.08
N LEU A 85 14.02 -2.41 -31.03
CA LEU A 85 13.97 -3.85 -30.77
C LEU A 85 15.27 -4.40 -30.17
N ALA A 86 16.43 -3.79 -30.48
CA ALA A 86 17.70 -4.20 -29.94
C ALA A 86 17.97 -3.73 -28.49
N ASN A 87 17.37 -2.58 -28.08
CA ASN A 87 17.73 -1.92 -26.82
C ASN A 87 16.61 -2.00 -25.78
N PHE A 88 15.35 -2.31 -26.14
CA PHE A 88 14.24 -2.27 -25.19
C PHE A 88 14.32 -3.43 -24.19
N VAL A 89 14.52 -4.66 -24.64
CA VAL A 89 14.82 -5.83 -23.79
C VAL A 89 16.17 -6.38 -24.19
N THR A 90 17.05 -6.55 -23.21
CA THR A 90 18.39 -7.11 -23.38
C THR A 90 18.63 -8.20 -22.33
N GLU A 91 19.73 -8.97 -22.48
CA GLU A 91 20.15 -9.95 -21.47
C GLU A 91 20.24 -9.33 -20.07
N THR A 92 20.74 -8.09 -19.97
CA THR A 92 20.86 -7.36 -18.69
C THR A 92 19.49 -7.07 -18.05
N ASP A 93 18.44 -6.82 -18.85
CA ASP A 93 17.08 -6.65 -18.33
C ASP A 93 16.60 -7.94 -17.65
N ILE A 94 16.78 -9.10 -18.26
CA ILE A 94 16.35 -10.39 -17.73
C ILE A 94 17.14 -10.78 -16.48
N GLU A 95 18.49 -10.61 -16.52
CA GLU A 95 19.34 -10.81 -15.34
C GLU A 95 18.88 -9.93 -14.18
N THR A 96 18.55 -8.67 -14.45
CA THR A 96 18.09 -7.71 -13.44
C THR A 96 16.74 -8.14 -12.85
N LEU A 97 15.77 -8.51 -13.68
CA LEU A 97 14.44 -8.97 -13.21
C LEU A 97 14.57 -10.22 -12.33
N ALA A 98 15.41 -11.21 -12.72
CA ALA A 98 15.66 -12.39 -11.91
C ALA A 98 16.27 -12.02 -10.53
N ASN A 99 17.26 -11.11 -10.52
CA ASN A 99 17.88 -10.62 -9.28
C ASN A 99 16.91 -9.84 -8.38
N LEU A 100 15.87 -9.22 -8.95
CA LEU A 100 14.81 -8.54 -8.20
C LEU A 100 13.77 -9.52 -7.61
N GLY A 101 13.76 -10.79 -8.03
CA GLY A 101 12.90 -11.83 -7.47
C GLY A 101 11.76 -12.29 -8.38
N TYR A 102 11.71 -11.84 -9.64
CA TYR A 102 10.82 -12.43 -10.63
C TYR A 102 11.32 -13.81 -11.04
N ASN A 103 10.41 -14.73 -11.36
CA ASN A 103 10.72 -16.09 -11.83
C ASN A 103 10.13 -16.37 -13.22
N SER A 104 9.49 -15.39 -13.83
CA SER A 104 8.91 -15.51 -15.17
C SER A 104 8.84 -14.16 -15.88
N VAL A 105 8.71 -14.22 -17.19
CA VAL A 105 8.37 -13.07 -18.06
C VAL A 105 7.24 -13.45 -18.99
N ARG A 106 6.33 -12.50 -19.28
CA ARG A 106 5.28 -12.62 -20.31
C ARG A 106 5.67 -11.75 -21.49
N LEU A 107 5.92 -12.39 -22.66
CA LEU A 107 6.33 -11.70 -23.88
C LEU A 107 5.13 -11.30 -24.71
N ALA A 108 4.86 -10.00 -24.79
CA ALA A 108 3.84 -9.41 -25.63
C ALA A 108 4.28 -9.40 -27.11
N MET A 109 3.92 -10.46 -27.87
CA MET A 109 4.34 -10.63 -29.26
C MET A 109 3.43 -9.89 -30.24
N HIS A 110 4.04 -9.30 -31.27
CA HIS A 110 3.32 -8.81 -32.43
C HIS A 110 3.54 -9.75 -33.63
N TYR A 111 2.45 -10.25 -34.25
CA TYR A 111 2.50 -11.23 -35.32
C TYR A 111 3.38 -10.82 -36.51
N ASN A 112 3.46 -9.51 -36.84
CA ASN A 112 4.19 -8.99 -38.00
C ASN A 112 5.71 -9.17 -37.95
N LEU A 113 6.26 -9.55 -36.79
CA LEU A 113 7.67 -9.95 -36.66
C LEU A 113 7.90 -11.41 -37.06
N PHE A 114 6.85 -12.23 -37.15
CA PHE A 114 6.88 -13.66 -37.43
C PHE A 114 6.35 -14.03 -38.82
N THR A 115 5.41 -13.23 -39.36
CA THR A 115 4.79 -13.47 -40.66
C THR A 115 4.28 -12.19 -41.27
N LEU A 116 4.18 -12.13 -42.61
CA LEU A 116 3.62 -10.97 -43.32
C LEU A 116 2.11 -10.82 -43.01
N PRO A 117 1.57 -9.58 -43.03
CA PRO A 117 0.13 -9.35 -43.07
C PRO A 117 -0.50 -10.01 -44.32
N ILE A 118 -1.77 -10.42 -44.22
CA ILE A 118 -2.43 -11.12 -45.33
C ILE A 118 -2.45 -10.29 -46.63
N GLN A 119 -2.44 -8.96 -46.51
CA GLN A 119 -2.42 -8.02 -47.63
C GLN A 119 -1.06 -7.95 -48.37
N GLU A 120 0.01 -8.36 -47.68
CA GLU A 120 1.38 -8.33 -48.19
C GLU A 120 1.88 -9.72 -48.62
N GLU A 121 1.08 -10.76 -48.41
CA GLU A 121 1.45 -12.11 -48.82
C GLU A 121 1.55 -12.20 -50.37
N PRO A 122 2.65 -12.74 -50.90
CA PRO A 122 2.84 -12.90 -52.35
C PRO A 122 1.77 -13.79 -53.00
N ILE A 123 1.22 -14.72 -52.23
CA ILE A 123 0.18 -15.65 -52.69
C ILE A 123 -0.88 -15.72 -51.63
N GLU A 124 -2.11 -15.45 -51.97
CA GLU A 124 -3.26 -15.46 -51.08
C GLU A 124 -3.41 -16.84 -50.37
N GLY A 125 -3.60 -16.80 -49.05
CA GLY A 125 -3.76 -18.00 -48.24
C GLY A 125 -2.48 -18.76 -47.89
N GLN A 126 -1.31 -18.26 -48.32
CA GLN A 126 0.00 -18.76 -47.86
C GLN A 126 0.53 -17.92 -46.71
N ASN A 127 1.51 -18.47 -45.99
CA ASN A 127 2.21 -17.78 -44.91
C ASN A 127 3.69 -17.64 -45.23
N THR A 128 4.17 -16.42 -45.33
CA THR A 128 5.61 -16.12 -45.41
C THR A 128 6.15 -15.92 -44.02
N TRP A 129 7.03 -16.82 -43.59
CA TRP A 129 7.65 -16.72 -42.26
C TRP A 129 8.85 -15.79 -42.29
N LEU A 130 8.92 -14.90 -41.25
CA LEU A 130 10.01 -13.97 -41.03
C LEU A 130 10.87 -14.48 -39.87
N SER A 131 12.20 -14.40 -40.00
CA SER A 131 13.09 -14.94 -38.97
C SER A 131 13.15 -14.05 -37.72
N LYS A 132 12.94 -12.74 -37.87
CA LYS A 132 13.20 -11.73 -36.83
C LYS A 132 12.48 -12.04 -35.49
N GLY A 133 11.19 -12.31 -35.51
CA GLY A 133 10.44 -12.63 -34.29
C GLY A 133 10.94 -13.92 -33.60
N PHE A 134 11.21 -14.95 -34.38
CA PHE A 134 11.75 -16.21 -33.85
C PHE A 134 13.15 -16.03 -33.26
N GLU A 135 14.04 -15.30 -33.93
CA GLU A 135 15.40 -15.00 -33.38
C GLU A 135 15.30 -14.23 -32.04
N MET A 136 14.39 -13.26 -31.94
CA MET A 136 14.19 -12.52 -30.69
C MET A 136 13.63 -13.41 -29.56
N VAL A 137 12.76 -14.36 -29.85
CA VAL A 137 12.27 -15.34 -28.85
C VAL A 137 13.38 -16.30 -28.46
N ASP A 138 14.22 -16.75 -29.41
CA ASP A 138 15.38 -17.61 -29.13
C ASP A 138 16.35 -16.91 -28.15
N ASP A 139 16.74 -15.67 -28.48
CA ASP A 139 17.64 -14.87 -27.62
C ASP A 139 17.02 -14.69 -26.21
N LEU A 140 15.73 -14.33 -26.12
CA LEU A 140 15.06 -14.17 -24.85
C LEU A 140 14.96 -15.47 -24.04
N LEU A 141 14.72 -16.60 -24.70
CA LEU A 141 14.68 -17.93 -24.07
C LEU A 141 16.03 -18.30 -23.50
N ASP A 142 17.14 -18.07 -24.25
CA ASP A 142 18.49 -18.30 -23.79
C ASP A 142 18.80 -17.47 -22.53
N TRP A 143 18.38 -16.19 -22.48
CA TRP A 143 18.53 -15.32 -21.31
C TRP A 143 17.69 -15.80 -20.13
N CYS A 144 16.45 -16.24 -20.38
CA CYS A 144 15.56 -16.79 -19.36
C CYS A 144 16.13 -18.08 -18.77
N GLU A 145 16.62 -19.01 -19.60
CA GLU A 145 17.28 -20.24 -19.16
C GLU A 145 18.49 -19.94 -18.29
N ALA A 146 19.37 -19.01 -18.71
CA ALA A 146 20.56 -18.60 -17.94
C ALA A 146 20.21 -18.07 -16.55
N ASN A 147 19.05 -17.45 -16.40
CA ASN A 147 18.56 -16.83 -15.17
C ASN A 147 17.47 -17.64 -14.43
N GLN A 148 17.15 -18.86 -14.88
CA GLN A 148 16.15 -19.74 -14.28
C GLN A 148 14.75 -19.13 -14.22
N MET A 149 14.35 -18.43 -15.29
CA MET A 149 13.05 -17.79 -15.45
C MET A 149 12.20 -18.51 -16.51
N TYR A 150 10.91 -18.63 -16.29
CA TYR A 150 9.99 -19.15 -17.29
C TYR A 150 9.56 -18.05 -18.26
N LEU A 151 9.51 -18.39 -19.57
CA LEU A 151 9.03 -17.54 -20.63
C LEU A 151 7.60 -17.96 -21.04
N ILE A 152 6.61 -17.08 -20.84
CA ILE A 152 5.26 -17.25 -21.36
C ILE A 152 5.14 -16.45 -22.67
N LEU A 153 4.79 -17.14 -23.76
CA LEU A 153 4.57 -16.51 -25.07
C LEU A 153 3.12 -16.05 -25.17
N ASP A 154 2.91 -14.75 -25.30
CA ASP A 154 1.59 -14.13 -25.46
C ASP A 154 1.45 -13.51 -26.85
N LEU A 155 0.40 -13.89 -27.59
CA LEU A 155 0.08 -13.23 -28.87
C LEU A 155 -0.74 -11.96 -28.60
N HIS A 156 -0.02 -10.88 -28.32
CA HIS A 156 -0.59 -9.59 -27.89
C HIS A 156 -1.23 -8.81 -29.08
N ALA A 157 -0.67 -8.94 -30.28
CA ALA A 157 -1.30 -8.45 -31.50
C ALA A 157 -1.35 -9.57 -32.53
N ALA A 158 -2.55 -10.11 -32.77
CA ALA A 158 -2.81 -11.19 -33.74
C ALA A 158 -3.02 -10.65 -35.17
N PRO A 159 -2.87 -11.47 -36.22
CA PRO A 159 -3.16 -11.08 -37.58
C PRO A 159 -4.53 -10.41 -37.74
N GLY A 160 -4.52 -9.14 -38.15
CA GLY A 160 -5.72 -8.30 -38.31
C GLY A 160 -6.22 -7.62 -37.03
N GLY A 161 -5.66 -7.93 -35.87
CA GLY A 161 -6.11 -7.41 -34.56
C GLY A 161 -7.30 -8.18 -33.99
N GLN A 162 -7.20 -8.61 -32.74
CA GLN A 162 -8.21 -9.41 -32.01
C GLN A 162 -9.18 -8.58 -31.19
N GLY A 163 -8.87 -7.32 -30.92
CA GLY A 163 -9.66 -6.40 -30.06
C GLY A 163 -10.11 -5.15 -30.80
N ALA A 164 -11.28 -4.61 -30.46
CA ALA A 164 -11.78 -3.33 -31.01
C ALA A 164 -10.99 -2.13 -30.41
N ASN A 165 -10.28 -2.31 -29.30
CA ASN A 165 -9.31 -1.34 -28.83
C ASN A 165 -8.05 -1.42 -29.68
N SER A 166 -7.92 -0.50 -30.65
CA SER A 166 -6.81 -0.48 -31.60
C SER A 166 -5.46 -0.28 -30.91
N GLY A 167 -5.40 0.46 -29.81
CA GLY A 167 -4.15 0.74 -29.08
C GLY A 167 -3.50 -0.52 -28.50
N ILE A 168 -4.31 -1.49 -28.07
CA ILE A 168 -3.82 -2.77 -27.49
C ILE A 168 -3.48 -3.79 -28.57
N SER A 169 -4.34 -3.93 -29.60
CA SER A 169 -4.25 -5.02 -30.59
C SER A 169 -3.61 -4.63 -31.93
N ASP A 170 -3.14 -3.38 -32.06
CA ASP A 170 -2.69 -2.77 -33.34
C ASP A 170 -3.69 -2.94 -34.49
N TYR A 171 -5.00 -2.96 -34.15
CA TYR A 171 -6.09 -3.11 -35.12
C TYR A 171 -6.20 -1.90 -36.02
N ASN A 172 -6.14 -2.12 -37.34
CA ASN A 172 -6.40 -1.10 -38.33
C ASN A 172 -7.82 -1.24 -38.85
N PRO A 173 -8.77 -0.35 -38.52
CA PRO A 173 -10.18 -0.46 -38.96
C PRO A 173 -10.41 -0.29 -40.46
N ALA A 174 -9.39 0.11 -41.22
CA ALA A 174 -9.46 0.12 -42.69
C ALA A 174 -9.21 -1.26 -43.31
N LEU A 175 -8.80 -2.26 -42.50
CA LEU A 175 -8.47 -3.62 -42.94
C LEU A 175 -9.36 -4.64 -42.20
N PRO A 176 -9.54 -5.86 -42.70
CA PRO A 176 -10.29 -6.88 -42.00
C PRO A 176 -9.62 -7.30 -40.70
N SER A 177 -10.37 -7.28 -39.61
CA SER A 177 -9.92 -7.78 -38.28
C SER A 177 -9.65 -9.28 -38.30
N LEU A 178 -9.12 -9.82 -37.22
CA LEU A 178 -9.02 -11.26 -36.99
C LEU A 178 -10.36 -11.97 -37.21
N TRP A 179 -11.44 -11.35 -36.70
CA TRP A 179 -12.79 -11.97 -36.71
C TRP A 179 -13.48 -11.91 -38.07
N GLU A 180 -13.16 -10.93 -38.91
CA GLU A 180 -13.77 -10.69 -40.22
C GLU A 180 -13.07 -11.44 -41.34
N SER A 181 -11.90 -12.06 -41.10
CA SER A 181 -11.11 -12.74 -42.12
C SER A 181 -10.75 -14.17 -41.72
N ASP A 182 -11.21 -15.14 -42.50
CA ASP A 182 -10.81 -16.55 -42.34
C ASP A 182 -9.31 -16.75 -42.60
N PHE A 183 -8.69 -15.90 -43.43
CA PHE A 183 -7.25 -15.92 -43.66
C PHE A 183 -6.47 -15.46 -42.40
N ASN A 184 -6.94 -14.41 -41.72
CA ASN A 184 -6.32 -13.98 -40.45
C ASN A 184 -6.44 -15.07 -39.38
N LYS A 185 -7.62 -15.69 -39.22
CA LYS A 185 -7.81 -16.83 -38.28
C LYS A 185 -6.88 -18.00 -38.65
N SER A 186 -6.80 -18.38 -39.94
CA SER A 186 -5.94 -19.49 -40.39
C SER A 186 -4.45 -19.18 -40.20
N LYS A 187 -4.03 -17.93 -40.39
CA LYS A 187 -2.68 -17.47 -40.17
C LYS A 187 -2.33 -17.51 -38.68
N THR A 188 -3.23 -17.09 -37.78
CA THR A 188 -3.09 -17.20 -36.34
C THR A 188 -2.90 -18.66 -35.87
N VAL A 189 -3.73 -19.58 -36.40
CA VAL A 189 -3.60 -21.03 -36.12
C VAL A 189 -2.24 -21.56 -36.59
N ALA A 190 -1.82 -21.18 -37.79
CA ALA A 190 -0.55 -21.61 -38.37
C ALA A 190 0.67 -21.05 -37.59
N LEU A 191 0.60 -19.80 -37.14
CA LEU A 191 1.65 -19.15 -36.31
C LEU A 191 1.88 -19.93 -35.00
N TRP A 192 0.80 -20.25 -34.30
CA TRP A 192 0.90 -21.05 -33.06
C TRP A 192 1.44 -22.46 -33.33
N GLY A 193 1.09 -23.09 -34.45
CA GLY A 193 1.67 -24.36 -34.86
C GLY A 193 3.19 -24.26 -35.11
N GLN A 194 3.67 -23.14 -35.67
CA GLN A 194 5.12 -22.91 -35.91
C GLN A 194 5.86 -22.64 -34.57
N LEU A 195 5.30 -21.80 -33.72
CA LEU A 195 5.89 -21.51 -32.39
C LEU A 195 5.98 -22.82 -31.55
N ALA A 196 4.90 -23.58 -31.48
CA ALA A 196 4.88 -24.84 -30.75
C ALA A 196 5.85 -25.89 -31.29
N ASP A 197 5.99 -26.06 -32.64
CA ASP A 197 6.96 -27.00 -33.23
C ASP A 197 8.40 -26.58 -32.92
N ARG A 198 8.68 -25.28 -32.90
CA ARG A 198 10.00 -24.76 -32.57
C ARG A 198 10.39 -24.97 -31.09
N TYR A 199 9.47 -24.75 -30.17
CA TYR A 199 9.75 -24.69 -28.73
C TYR A 199 9.26 -25.91 -27.90
N LYS A 200 8.71 -26.95 -28.54
CA LYS A 200 8.11 -28.14 -27.89
C LYS A 200 9.04 -28.89 -26.91
N ASP A 201 10.35 -28.78 -27.10
CA ASP A 201 11.36 -29.44 -26.31
C ASP A 201 12.09 -28.50 -25.32
N GLU A 202 11.64 -27.24 -25.21
CA GLU A 202 12.28 -26.17 -24.44
C GLU A 202 11.65 -26.03 -23.05
N PRO A 203 12.28 -26.57 -22.00
CA PRO A 203 11.65 -26.66 -20.68
C PRO A 203 11.48 -25.31 -19.98
N TRP A 204 12.14 -24.25 -20.43
CA TRP A 204 11.96 -22.90 -19.90
C TRP A 204 10.82 -22.11 -20.55
N ILE A 205 10.15 -22.68 -21.54
CA ILE A 205 8.85 -22.17 -21.98
C ILE A 205 7.81 -22.50 -20.93
N GLY A 206 7.26 -21.48 -20.25
CA GLY A 206 6.20 -21.62 -19.23
C GLY A 206 4.83 -21.93 -19.82
N GLY A 207 4.64 -21.68 -21.13
CA GLY A 207 3.44 -21.99 -21.86
C GLY A 207 3.07 -20.95 -22.94
N TYR A 208 1.92 -21.12 -23.54
CA TYR A 208 1.39 -20.39 -24.68
C TYR A 208 0.10 -19.66 -24.29
N ASP A 209 0.12 -18.32 -24.22
CA ASP A 209 -1.01 -17.45 -23.97
C ASP A 209 -1.59 -17.01 -25.32
N LEU A 210 -2.74 -17.59 -25.68
CA LEU A 210 -3.13 -17.70 -27.09
C LEU A 210 -3.53 -16.39 -27.76
N LEU A 211 -4.25 -15.50 -27.07
CA LEU A 211 -4.66 -14.18 -27.57
C LEU A 211 -4.87 -13.22 -26.40
N ASN A 212 -4.12 -12.14 -26.40
CA ASN A 212 -4.28 -11.08 -25.43
C ASN A 212 -5.59 -10.30 -25.61
N GLU A 213 -6.30 -10.03 -24.52
CA GLU A 213 -7.40 -9.07 -24.38
C GLU A 213 -8.38 -8.97 -25.55
N VAL A 214 -8.96 -10.08 -25.91
CA VAL A 214 -10.04 -10.08 -26.89
C VAL A 214 -11.15 -9.15 -26.41
N ASN A 215 -11.51 -8.18 -27.23
CA ASN A 215 -12.63 -7.26 -26.98
C ASN A 215 -13.41 -7.04 -28.28
N TRP A 216 -14.25 -8.02 -28.63
CA TRP A 216 -15.01 -8.01 -29.87
C TRP A 216 -16.42 -8.57 -29.65
N PRO A 217 -17.45 -8.07 -30.36
CA PRO A 217 -18.82 -8.56 -30.21
C PRO A 217 -18.98 -9.94 -30.92
N LEU A 218 -18.54 -11.00 -30.24
CA LEU A 218 -18.50 -12.37 -30.73
C LEU A 218 -19.78 -13.17 -30.37
N GLY A 219 -20.11 -14.15 -31.17
CA GLY A 219 -21.05 -15.20 -30.76
C GLY A 219 -20.45 -16.07 -29.66
N THR A 220 -21.31 -16.62 -28.77
CA THR A 220 -20.96 -17.33 -27.52
C THR A 220 -19.81 -18.35 -27.64
N TYR A 221 -19.68 -19.01 -28.78
CA TYR A 221 -18.67 -20.03 -29.02
C TYR A 221 -17.62 -19.67 -30.07
N GLU A 222 -17.66 -18.48 -30.62
CA GLU A 222 -16.75 -18.09 -31.72
C GLU A 222 -15.30 -18.05 -31.27
N LEU A 223 -15.01 -17.41 -30.11
CA LEU A 223 -13.70 -17.40 -29.49
C LEU A 223 -13.23 -18.83 -29.13
N ARG A 224 -14.08 -19.63 -28.49
CA ARG A 224 -13.78 -21.03 -28.18
C ARG A 224 -13.41 -21.85 -29.42
N ASN A 225 -14.15 -21.67 -30.52
CA ASN A 225 -13.88 -22.41 -31.76
C ASN A 225 -12.50 -22.07 -32.35
N LEU A 226 -12.07 -20.83 -32.29
CA LEU A 226 -10.72 -20.42 -32.69
C LEU A 226 -9.67 -20.99 -31.75
N TYR A 227 -9.85 -20.89 -30.45
CA TYR A 227 -8.95 -21.47 -29.45
C TYR A 227 -8.79 -22.99 -29.62
N ILE A 228 -9.87 -23.72 -29.88
CA ILE A 228 -9.79 -25.19 -30.16
C ILE A 228 -8.96 -25.45 -31.41
N GLN A 229 -9.08 -24.65 -32.46
CA GLN A 229 -8.27 -24.82 -33.67
C GLN A 229 -6.78 -24.55 -33.41
N ILE A 230 -6.47 -23.51 -32.64
CA ILE A 230 -5.10 -23.20 -32.20
C ILE A 230 -4.57 -24.34 -31.30
N THR A 231 -5.33 -24.77 -30.28
CA THR A 231 -4.97 -25.88 -29.39
C THR A 231 -4.65 -27.15 -30.20
N ASN A 232 -5.48 -27.52 -31.17
CA ASN A 232 -5.25 -28.67 -32.02
C ASN A 232 -3.97 -28.55 -32.88
N ALA A 233 -3.63 -27.37 -33.36
CA ALA A 233 -2.40 -27.13 -34.11
C ALA A 233 -1.17 -27.26 -33.18
N ILE A 234 -1.22 -26.72 -31.98
CA ILE A 234 -0.18 -26.87 -30.94
C ILE A 234 -0.03 -28.36 -30.59
N ARG A 235 -1.11 -29.03 -30.22
CA ARG A 235 -1.09 -30.44 -29.77
C ARG A 235 -0.68 -31.44 -30.82
N ALA A 236 -0.74 -31.05 -32.10
CA ALA A 236 -0.21 -31.86 -33.19
C ALA A 236 1.33 -32.02 -33.15
N VAL A 237 2.04 -31.09 -32.49
CA VAL A 237 3.50 -31.04 -32.41
C VAL A 237 4.02 -31.01 -30.97
N ASP A 238 3.28 -30.45 -30.06
CA ASP A 238 3.65 -30.26 -28.65
C ASP A 238 2.51 -30.72 -27.72
N THR A 239 2.80 -31.76 -26.92
CA THR A 239 1.84 -32.33 -25.97
C THR A 239 2.12 -31.93 -24.52
N ASN A 240 3.16 -31.12 -24.26
CA ASN A 240 3.72 -30.89 -22.94
C ASN A 240 3.40 -29.50 -22.36
N HIS A 241 3.57 -28.43 -23.13
CA HIS A 241 3.45 -27.08 -22.60
C HIS A 241 2.01 -26.70 -22.24
N ILE A 242 1.88 -25.84 -21.24
CA ILE A 242 0.59 -25.27 -20.78
C ILE A 242 0.01 -24.36 -21.86
N ILE A 243 -1.31 -24.43 -22.02
CA ILE A 243 -2.09 -23.47 -22.82
C ILE A 243 -2.84 -22.54 -21.89
N TYR A 244 -2.54 -21.25 -21.96
CA TYR A 244 -3.28 -20.21 -21.30
C TYR A 244 -4.33 -19.66 -22.25
N ILE A 245 -5.54 -19.40 -21.74
CA ILE A 245 -6.61 -18.79 -22.51
C ILE A 245 -7.21 -17.63 -21.75
N GLU A 246 -7.47 -16.55 -22.47
CA GLU A 246 -8.12 -15.38 -21.96
C GLU A 246 -9.60 -15.30 -22.33
N GLY A 247 -10.38 -14.63 -21.50
CA GLY A 247 -11.77 -14.30 -21.80
C GLY A 247 -11.92 -13.20 -22.85
N ASN A 248 -13.12 -13.03 -23.38
CA ASN A 248 -13.52 -11.79 -24.07
C ASN A 248 -13.61 -10.65 -23.03
N GLY A 249 -13.82 -9.39 -23.47
CA GLY A 249 -13.98 -8.26 -22.57
C GLY A 249 -12.73 -8.00 -21.73
N TYR A 250 -11.58 -7.87 -22.38
CA TYR A 250 -10.28 -7.63 -21.75
C TYR A 250 -9.91 -8.74 -20.74
N ALA A 251 -9.93 -9.99 -21.20
CA ALA A 251 -9.63 -11.21 -20.44
C ALA A 251 -10.57 -11.51 -19.24
N ASN A 252 -11.77 -10.90 -19.17
CA ASN A 252 -12.66 -11.04 -18.02
C ASN A 252 -14.02 -11.71 -18.27
N ASP A 253 -14.36 -12.03 -19.54
CA ASP A 253 -15.61 -12.76 -19.87
C ASP A 253 -15.33 -14.15 -20.45
N PHE A 254 -15.44 -15.18 -19.62
CA PHE A 254 -15.25 -16.58 -19.99
C PHE A 254 -16.54 -17.29 -20.47
N THR A 255 -17.58 -16.53 -20.82
CA THR A 255 -18.83 -17.09 -21.34
C THR A 255 -18.55 -17.92 -22.61
N GLY A 256 -18.93 -19.20 -22.58
CA GLY A 256 -18.68 -20.15 -23.67
C GLY A 256 -17.30 -20.78 -23.68
N LEU A 257 -16.33 -20.34 -22.85
CA LEU A 257 -14.98 -20.89 -22.76
C LEU A 257 -14.86 -22.06 -21.77
N THR A 258 -15.85 -22.24 -20.90
CA THR A 258 -15.93 -23.34 -19.96
C THR A 258 -16.86 -24.46 -20.45
N PRO A 259 -16.63 -25.76 -20.09
CA PRO A 259 -15.47 -26.32 -19.39
C PRO A 259 -14.19 -26.33 -20.26
N PRO A 260 -13.01 -26.62 -19.67
CA PRO A 260 -11.77 -26.75 -20.43
C PRO A 260 -11.86 -27.88 -21.46
N TRP A 261 -11.11 -27.76 -22.55
CA TRP A 261 -11.09 -28.76 -23.66
C TRP A 261 -9.73 -29.44 -23.83
N ASP A 262 -8.74 -29.01 -23.04
CA ASP A 262 -7.41 -29.60 -22.97
C ASP A 262 -7.06 -29.91 -21.51
N ASN A 263 -6.26 -30.95 -21.27
CA ASN A 263 -5.91 -31.39 -19.92
C ASN A 263 -4.76 -30.59 -19.28
N ASN A 264 -4.09 -29.74 -20.06
CA ASN A 264 -2.98 -28.89 -19.60
C ASN A 264 -3.27 -27.44 -19.95
N MET A 265 -4.33 -26.90 -19.35
CA MET A 265 -4.90 -25.59 -19.64
C MET A 265 -5.01 -24.77 -18.35
N VAL A 266 -4.77 -23.46 -18.47
CA VAL A 266 -4.92 -22.44 -17.43
C VAL A 266 -5.87 -21.36 -17.94
N TYR A 267 -6.74 -20.84 -17.06
CA TYR A 267 -7.50 -19.64 -17.35
C TYR A 267 -6.71 -18.40 -16.92
N SER A 268 -6.37 -17.56 -17.91
CA SER A 268 -5.65 -16.30 -17.73
C SER A 268 -6.67 -15.16 -17.68
N PHE A 269 -6.70 -14.41 -16.58
CA PHE A 269 -7.55 -13.23 -16.42
C PHE A 269 -6.69 -11.99 -16.15
N HIS A 270 -7.24 -10.79 -16.43
CA HIS A 270 -6.59 -9.52 -16.13
C HIS A 270 -7.32 -8.77 -15.02
N LYS A 271 -6.58 -8.11 -14.14
CA LYS A 271 -7.17 -7.34 -13.05
C LYS A 271 -6.47 -6.00 -12.89
N TYR A 272 -7.23 -4.91 -13.11
CA TYR A 272 -6.80 -3.53 -12.96
C TYR A 272 -7.86 -2.75 -12.17
N TRP A 273 -7.50 -1.67 -11.50
CA TRP A 273 -8.38 -0.63 -10.96
C TRP A 273 -9.57 -1.12 -10.10
N SER A 274 -9.52 -2.34 -9.59
CA SER A 274 -10.57 -2.93 -8.76
C SER A 274 -10.05 -3.21 -7.34
N TYR A 275 -10.98 -3.45 -6.40
CA TYR A 275 -10.65 -3.75 -5.02
C TYR A 275 -9.82 -5.02 -4.89
N ASN A 276 -9.00 -5.07 -3.82
CA ASN A 276 -8.11 -6.19 -3.51
C ASN A 276 -8.61 -6.95 -2.28
N ASN A 277 -9.83 -7.47 -2.39
CA ASN A 277 -10.47 -8.33 -1.40
C ASN A 277 -10.91 -9.64 -2.05
N GLU A 278 -11.25 -10.65 -1.22
CA GLU A 278 -11.69 -11.97 -1.68
C GLU A 278 -12.89 -11.88 -2.63
N ASP A 279 -13.87 -11.03 -2.35
CA ASP A 279 -15.06 -10.85 -3.18
C ASP A 279 -14.73 -10.46 -4.62
N SER A 280 -13.62 -9.75 -4.83
CA SER A 280 -13.17 -9.32 -6.16
C SER A 280 -12.68 -10.49 -7.02
N LEU A 281 -12.32 -11.62 -6.41
CA LEU A 281 -11.87 -12.86 -7.08
C LEU A 281 -12.91 -13.98 -7.08
N ASP A 282 -14.04 -13.86 -6.38
CA ASP A 282 -15.06 -14.91 -6.24
C ASP A 282 -15.44 -15.56 -7.58
N TRP A 283 -15.57 -14.73 -8.62
CA TRP A 283 -16.00 -15.21 -9.94
C TRP A 283 -14.96 -16.11 -10.62
N VAL A 284 -13.64 -15.83 -10.49
CA VAL A 284 -12.57 -16.69 -11.04
C VAL A 284 -12.31 -17.88 -10.13
N LEU A 285 -12.35 -17.67 -8.80
CA LEU A 285 -12.20 -18.76 -7.83
C LEU A 285 -13.33 -19.79 -7.97
N GLY A 286 -14.56 -19.33 -8.16
CA GLY A 286 -15.71 -20.20 -8.45
C GLY A 286 -15.52 -21.01 -9.75
N MET A 287 -14.92 -20.44 -10.77
CA MET A 287 -14.57 -21.14 -12.02
C MET A 287 -13.46 -22.18 -11.81
N ARG A 288 -12.39 -21.81 -11.08
CA ARG A 288 -11.31 -22.73 -10.68
C ARG A 288 -11.85 -23.96 -9.96
N ASP A 289 -12.68 -23.74 -8.96
CA ASP A 289 -13.22 -24.82 -8.09
C ASP A 289 -14.20 -25.69 -8.87
N GLN A 290 -15.05 -25.10 -9.71
CA GLN A 290 -16.04 -25.83 -10.51
C GLN A 290 -15.39 -26.76 -11.53
N TYR A 291 -14.30 -26.33 -12.17
CA TYR A 291 -13.68 -27.06 -13.28
C TYR A 291 -12.35 -27.72 -12.91
N ASN A 292 -11.86 -27.49 -11.67
CA ASN A 292 -10.59 -28.01 -11.18
C ASN A 292 -9.41 -27.70 -12.12
N VAL A 293 -9.24 -26.41 -12.44
CA VAL A 293 -8.20 -25.88 -13.34
C VAL A 293 -7.46 -24.74 -12.67
N PRO A 294 -6.16 -24.54 -12.98
CA PRO A 294 -5.42 -23.41 -12.44
C PRO A 294 -5.89 -22.06 -13.02
N LEU A 295 -5.62 -21.01 -12.25
CA LEU A 295 -5.75 -19.61 -12.65
C LEU A 295 -4.38 -18.95 -12.75
N TRP A 296 -4.29 -17.94 -13.58
CA TRP A 296 -3.15 -17.03 -13.67
C TRP A 296 -3.66 -15.61 -13.96
N CYS A 297 -3.15 -14.62 -13.22
CA CYS A 297 -3.40 -13.22 -13.54
C CYS A 297 -2.37 -12.78 -14.57
N GLY A 298 -2.71 -12.94 -15.87
CA GLY A 298 -1.79 -12.75 -16.99
C GLY A 298 -1.32 -11.31 -17.14
N GLU A 299 -2.13 -10.38 -16.63
CA GLU A 299 -1.79 -8.97 -16.64
C GLU A 299 -2.43 -8.22 -15.47
N THR A 300 -1.62 -7.44 -14.76
CA THR A 300 -2.08 -6.59 -13.66
C THR A 300 -1.07 -5.49 -13.41
N GLY A 301 -1.51 -4.32 -12.94
CA GLY A 301 -0.54 -3.25 -12.64
C GLY A 301 -1.07 -1.84 -12.79
N GLU A 302 -0.14 -0.91 -13.11
CA GLU A 302 -0.37 0.50 -13.38
C GLU A 302 -1.13 1.23 -12.26
N ASN A 303 -0.75 0.95 -11.00
CA ASN A 303 -1.43 1.48 -9.83
C ASN A 303 -0.43 1.88 -8.71
N SER A 304 -0.94 2.31 -7.56
CA SER A 304 -0.13 2.67 -6.38
C SER A 304 0.58 1.46 -5.76
N ASN A 305 1.63 1.71 -4.99
CA ASN A 305 2.34 0.66 -4.26
C ASN A 305 1.44 -0.08 -3.26
N THR A 306 0.49 0.60 -2.62
CA THR A 306 -0.50 -0.06 -1.76
C THR A 306 -1.37 -1.02 -2.55
N TRP A 307 -1.85 -0.60 -3.72
CA TRP A 307 -2.64 -1.46 -4.59
C TRP A 307 -1.82 -2.69 -5.05
N TYR A 308 -0.55 -2.50 -5.46
CA TYR A 308 0.33 -3.61 -5.86
C TYR A 308 0.50 -4.63 -4.74
N ARG A 309 0.90 -4.16 -3.56
CA ARG A 309 1.09 -4.99 -2.38
C ARG A 309 -0.12 -5.86 -2.09
N ASP A 310 -1.32 -5.25 -2.06
CA ASP A 310 -2.55 -5.93 -1.68
C ASP A 310 -3.06 -6.85 -2.79
N ALA A 311 -2.95 -6.43 -4.07
CA ALA A 311 -3.33 -7.26 -5.21
C ALA A 311 -2.45 -8.52 -5.32
N PHE A 312 -1.13 -8.35 -5.27
CA PHE A 312 -0.20 -9.47 -5.43
C PHE A 312 -0.24 -10.42 -4.25
N LYS A 313 -0.42 -9.88 -3.02
CA LYS A 313 -0.68 -10.72 -1.85
C LYS A 313 -1.97 -11.52 -2.01
N LEU A 314 -3.05 -10.90 -2.46
CA LEU A 314 -4.33 -11.58 -2.69
C LEU A 314 -4.19 -12.72 -3.71
N TYR A 315 -3.41 -12.51 -4.79
CA TYR A 315 -3.15 -13.59 -5.75
C TYR A 315 -2.34 -14.71 -5.12
N GLU A 316 -1.23 -14.41 -4.45
CA GLU A 316 -0.35 -15.41 -3.84
C GLU A 316 -1.07 -16.19 -2.71
N ASP A 317 -1.88 -15.54 -1.88
CA ASP A 317 -2.70 -16.19 -0.85
C ASP A 317 -3.71 -17.19 -1.45
N ASN A 318 -4.13 -16.97 -2.70
CA ASN A 318 -5.02 -17.85 -3.44
C ASN A 318 -4.28 -18.81 -4.39
N ASN A 319 -2.96 -18.93 -4.30
CA ASN A 319 -2.10 -19.75 -5.20
C ASN A 319 -2.28 -19.37 -6.69
N ILE A 320 -2.41 -18.09 -6.97
CA ILE A 320 -2.52 -17.55 -8.33
C ILE A 320 -1.20 -16.86 -8.67
N GLY A 321 -0.54 -17.31 -9.75
CA GLY A 321 0.59 -16.59 -10.34
C GLY A 321 0.12 -15.32 -11.04
N TRP A 322 1.04 -14.37 -11.25
CA TRP A 322 0.74 -13.07 -11.84
C TRP A 322 1.86 -12.56 -12.76
N ALA A 323 1.54 -11.64 -13.68
CA ALA A 323 2.50 -10.87 -14.44
C ALA A 323 2.19 -9.37 -14.32
N SER A 324 3.13 -8.62 -13.75
CA SER A 324 3.01 -7.16 -13.57
C SER A 324 3.23 -6.43 -14.91
N TRP A 325 2.38 -5.47 -15.23
CA TRP A 325 2.41 -4.71 -16.47
C TRP A 325 2.58 -3.22 -16.23
N PRO A 326 3.46 -2.54 -17.02
CA PRO A 326 4.63 -3.10 -17.70
C PRO A 326 5.87 -3.03 -16.77
N TYR A 327 6.96 -3.73 -17.13
CA TYR A 327 8.20 -3.58 -16.34
C TYR A 327 8.96 -2.28 -16.65
N LYS A 328 8.75 -1.70 -17.85
CA LYS A 328 9.44 -0.49 -18.31
C LYS A 328 8.53 0.34 -19.24
N ARG A 329 8.48 1.68 -19.02
CA ARG A 329 7.65 2.59 -19.80
C ARG A 329 8.26 4.01 -19.86
N ILE A 330 7.91 4.82 -20.86
CA ILE A 330 8.33 6.23 -20.98
C ILE A 330 7.58 7.07 -19.92
N GLU A 331 8.37 7.86 -19.14
CA GLU A 331 7.85 8.84 -18.15
C GLU A 331 6.76 8.26 -17.25
N THR A 332 7.15 7.35 -16.34
CA THR A 332 6.22 6.71 -15.41
C THR A 332 6.83 6.60 -14.01
N ILE A 333 5.98 6.48 -12.98
CA ILE A 333 6.40 6.08 -11.62
C ILE A 333 5.72 4.78 -11.17
N VAL A 334 4.83 4.21 -12.00
CA VAL A 334 4.08 2.98 -11.66
C VAL A 334 4.77 1.69 -12.15
N ALA A 335 5.79 1.80 -13.01
CA ALA A 335 6.57 0.64 -13.44
C ALA A 335 7.92 0.60 -12.72
N PRO A 336 8.56 -0.57 -12.56
CA PRO A 336 9.90 -0.68 -11.99
C PRO A 336 10.94 0.21 -12.64
N TYR A 337 10.81 0.46 -13.94
CA TYR A 337 11.77 1.27 -14.71
C TYR A 337 11.06 2.32 -15.54
N SER A 338 11.55 3.57 -15.48
CA SER A 338 11.09 4.68 -16.29
C SER A 338 12.14 5.09 -17.31
N ILE A 339 11.73 5.17 -18.57
CA ILE A 339 12.54 5.66 -19.68
C ILE A 339 12.37 7.18 -19.74
N SER A 340 13.44 7.94 -19.76
CA SER A 340 13.37 9.40 -19.88
C SER A 340 12.97 9.81 -21.31
N SER A 341 12.03 10.76 -21.39
CA SER A 341 11.75 11.48 -22.64
C SER A 341 12.85 12.51 -22.95
N ASN A 342 12.87 13.01 -24.18
CA ASN A 342 13.71 14.14 -24.53
C ASN A 342 12.94 15.17 -25.37
N SER A 343 13.35 16.42 -25.34
CA SER A 343 12.64 17.54 -25.96
C SER A 343 12.44 17.42 -27.46
N ASN A 344 13.33 16.72 -28.18
CA ASN A 344 13.15 16.47 -29.62
C ASN A 344 12.08 15.40 -29.89
N TYR A 345 12.00 14.36 -29.04
CA TYR A 345 10.94 13.37 -29.10
C TYR A 345 9.59 14.01 -28.75
N GLU A 346 9.55 14.79 -27.67
CA GLU A 346 8.34 15.55 -27.29
C GLU A 346 7.85 16.47 -28.40
N ALA A 347 8.76 17.10 -29.14
CA ALA A 347 8.39 17.95 -30.29
C ALA A 347 7.74 17.13 -31.42
N ILE A 348 8.13 15.86 -31.63
CA ILE A 348 7.46 14.94 -32.58
C ILE A 348 6.03 14.67 -32.10
N ILE A 349 5.87 14.28 -30.83
CA ILE A 349 4.58 13.95 -30.25
C ILE A 349 3.63 15.15 -30.25
N ASN A 350 4.11 16.33 -29.84
CA ASN A 350 3.33 17.57 -29.85
C ASN A 350 2.90 17.96 -31.27
N TYR A 351 3.76 17.75 -32.28
CA TYR A 351 3.40 17.98 -33.68
C TYR A 351 2.24 17.04 -34.11
N TRP A 352 2.32 15.76 -33.80
CA TRP A 352 1.27 14.80 -34.13
C TRP A 352 -0.06 15.10 -33.41
N LYS A 353 -0.01 15.60 -32.19
CA LYS A 353 -1.19 16.06 -31.42
C LYS A 353 -1.74 17.40 -31.91
N GLY A 354 -1.05 18.10 -32.83
CA GLY A 354 -1.44 19.43 -33.29
C GLY A 354 -1.14 20.55 -32.31
N GLU A 355 -0.30 20.30 -31.30
CA GLU A 355 0.07 21.22 -30.20
C GLU A 355 1.36 22.00 -30.48
N GLY A 356 2.09 21.63 -31.55
CA GLY A 356 3.33 22.25 -31.93
C GLY A 356 3.62 22.21 -33.43
N PRO A 357 4.65 22.97 -33.91
CA PRO A 357 5.09 22.91 -35.30
C PRO A 357 5.82 21.62 -35.60
N ALA A 358 5.85 21.21 -36.87
CA ALA A 358 6.66 20.07 -37.29
C ALA A 358 8.15 20.29 -36.95
N PRO A 359 8.81 19.37 -36.27
CA PRO A 359 10.25 19.45 -36.01
C PRO A 359 11.03 19.31 -37.31
N SER A 360 12.28 19.78 -37.36
CA SER A 360 13.17 19.46 -38.48
C SER A 360 13.47 17.95 -38.51
N VAL A 361 13.64 17.37 -39.70
CA VAL A 361 14.01 15.95 -39.84
C VAL A 361 15.24 15.59 -39.00
N SER A 362 16.25 16.45 -39.01
CA SER A 362 17.48 16.24 -38.20
C SER A 362 17.20 16.18 -36.70
N ASN A 363 16.34 17.07 -36.16
CA ASN A 363 15.99 17.05 -34.75
C ASN A 363 15.15 15.82 -34.42
N ALA A 364 14.22 15.44 -35.30
CA ALA A 364 13.41 14.24 -35.12
C ALA A 364 14.29 12.99 -35.05
N ILE A 365 15.21 12.80 -36.00
CA ILE A 365 16.17 11.66 -35.98
C ILE A 365 17.02 11.69 -34.71
N SER A 366 17.53 12.88 -34.30
CA SER A 366 18.31 12.98 -33.05
C SER A 366 17.52 12.60 -31.81
N GLY A 367 16.24 13.04 -31.71
CA GLY A 367 15.37 12.69 -30.58
C GLY A 367 15.06 11.20 -30.51
N LEU A 368 14.80 10.58 -31.64
CA LEU A 368 14.52 9.13 -31.73
C LEU A 368 15.79 8.29 -31.43
N SER A 369 16.95 8.71 -31.94
CA SER A 369 18.23 8.05 -31.62
C SER A 369 18.59 8.14 -30.14
N GLN A 370 18.33 9.29 -29.50
CA GLN A 370 18.51 9.43 -28.05
C GLN A 370 17.52 8.54 -27.30
N LEU A 371 16.24 8.56 -27.67
CA LEU A 371 15.22 7.71 -27.02
C LEU A 371 15.61 6.23 -27.08
N THR A 372 16.08 5.74 -28.25
CA THR A 372 16.50 4.33 -28.37
C THR A 372 17.74 4.01 -27.54
N THR A 373 18.57 4.99 -27.17
CA THR A 373 19.69 4.84 -26.22
C THR A 373 19.18 4.81 -24.79
N ASP A 374 18.18 5.63 -24.46
CA ASP A 374 17.58 5.74 -23.15
C ASP A 374 16.73 4.51 -22.78
N LEU A 375 16.41 3.62 -23.74
CA LEU A 375 15.77 2.32 -23.50
C LEU A 375 16.63 1.35 -22.69
N LEU A 376 17.95 1.42 -22.79
CA LEU A 376 18.85 0.53 -22.06
C LEU A 376 18.60 0.68 -20.56
N ILE A 377 18.43 -0.44 -19.85
CA ILE A 377 18.09 -0.44 -18.42
C ILE A 377 19.07 0.39 -17.58
N SER A 378 20.35 0.46 -17.96
CA SER A 378 21.36 1.30 -17.32
C SER A 378 21.11 2.80 -17.43
N ASN A 379 20.27 3.23 -18.35
CA ASN A 379 19.92 4.63 -18.61
C ASN A 379 18.52 5.00 -18.11
N THR A 380 17.78 4.04 -17.55
CA THR A 380 16.44 4.25 -17.00
C THR A 380 16.51 4.64 -15.52
N THR A 381 15.43 5.24 -15.03
CA THR A 381 15.25 5.47 -13.59
C THR A 381 14.62 4.23 -12.95
N PHE A 382 15.24 3.70 -11.89
CA PHE A 382 14.75 2.54 -11.14
C PHE A 382 13.91 2.97 -9.94
N PHE A 383 12.69 2.45 -9.83
CA PHE A 383 11.77 2.66 -8.70
C PHE A 383 11.82 1.47 -7.74
N LYS A 384 12.69 1.59 -6.74
CA LYS A 384 12.92 0.59 -5.71
C LYS A 384 11.66 0.30 -4.88
N ASP A 385 10.85 1.32 -4.64
CA ASP A 385 9.60 1.24 -3.90
C ASP A 385 8.52 0.42 -4.63
N VAL A 386 8.46 0.50 -5.97
CA VAL A 386 7.57 -0.33 -6.79
C VAL A 386 7.94 -1.81 -6.65
N ILE A 387 9.22 -2.15 -6.73
CA ILE A 387 9.69 -3.53 -6.55
C ILE A 387 9.43 -4.01 -5.11
N ASP A 388 9.63 -3.16 -4.12
CA ASP A 388 9.33 -3.50 -2.73
C ASP A 388 7.86 -3.89 -2.55
N ALA A 389 6.95 -3.12 -3.16
CA ALA A 389 5.52 -3.40 -3.13
C ALA A 389 5.13 -4.67 -3.89
N GLN A 390 5.80 -4.98 -5.03
CA GLN A 390 5.45 -6.12 -5.89
C GLN A 390 6.06 -7.46 -5.42
N ILE A 391 7.24 -7.43 -4.82
CA ILE A 391 8.01 -8.67 -4.52
C ILE A 391 8.06 -8.97 -3.03
N ARG A 392 8.39 -7.98 -2.18
CA ARG A 392 8.43 -8.18 -0.73
C ARG A 392 7.02 -8.22 -0.14
N LEU A 393 6.05 -7.53 -0.74
CA LEU A 393 4.66 -7.46 -0.29
C LEU A 393 4.55 -7.05 1.20
N PRO A 394 5.05 -5.87 1.59
CA PRO A 394 5.13 -5.50 3.00
C PRO A 394 3.75 -5.45 3.65
N GLN A 395 3.61 -6.18 4.78
CA GLN A 395 2.38 -6.27 5.57
C GLN A 395 2.64 -6.03 7.07
N ASP A 396 3.90 -5.93 7.46
CA ASP A 396 4.38 -5.82 8.83
C ASP A 396 4.99 -4.44 9.11
N ASP A 397 5.58 -4.29 10.30
CA ASP A 397 6.25 -3.08 10.77
C ASP A 397 7.73 -2.97 10.32
N ALA A 398 8.17 -3.80 9.39
CA ALA A 398 9.55 -3.78 8.92
C ALA A 398 9.85 -2.54 8.06
N LEU A 399 10.84 -1.77 8.48
CA LEU A 399 11.44 -0.68 7.71
C LEU A 399 12.65 -1.18 6.92
N ILE A 400 12.79 -0.74 5.67
CA ILE A 400 13.97 -0.98 4.84
C ILE A 400 14.51 0.37 4.36
N PRO A 401 15.81 0.66 4.55
CA PRO A 401 16.40 1.91 4.08
C PRO A 401 16.20 2.12 2.58
N TYR A 402 15.61 3.26 2.20
CA TYR A 402 15.54 3.65 0.79
C TYR A 402 16.90 4.12 0.27
N ALA A 403 17.57 4.95 1.06
CA ALA A 403 18.91 5.49 0.77
C ALA A 403 19.87 5.27 1.94
N ASP A 404 21.18 5.45 1.70
CA ASP A 404 22.23 5.40 2.72
C ASP A 404 22.42 6.80 3.30
N HIS A 405 21.74 7.10 4.41
CA HIS A 405 21.82 8.39 5.08
C HIS A 405 22.93 8.39 6.14
N GLN A 406 23.99 9.15 5.89
CA GLN A 406 25.10 9.34 6.82
C GLN A 406 24.98 10.68 7.57
N ILE A 407 25.15 10.67 8.89
CA ILE A 407 25.22 11.87 9.73
C ILE A 407 26.63 11.93 10.38
N PRO A 408 27.39 13.06 10.19
CA PRO A 408 27.03 14.30 9.51
C PRO A 408 26.80 14.14 8.01
N GLY A 409 25.87 14.94 7.44
CA GLY A 409 25.50 14.89 6.03
C GLY A 409 24.07 15.36 5.79
N VAL A 410 23.58 15.15 4.57
CA VAL A 410 22.25 15.59 4.12
C VAL A 410 21.29 14.41 4.05
N VAL A 411 20.11 14.56 4.67
CA VAL A 411 18.97 13.66 4.55
C VAL A 411 17.94 14.35 3.64
N TYR A 412 17.73 13.81 2.45
CA TYR A 412 16.67 14.29 1.55
C TYR A 412 15.33 13.70 1.98
N LEU A 413 14.31 14.56 2.18
CA LEU A 413 13.07 14.09 2.79
C LEU A 413 12.18 13.28 1.83
N SER A 414 12.42 13.33 0.53
CA SER A 414 11.83 12.41 -0.45
C SER A 414 12.37 10.97 -0.35
N ASP A 415 13.55 10.76 0.29
CA ASP A 415 14.22 9.47 0.40
C ASP A 415 13.83 8.71 1.68
N TYR A 416 12.60 8.85 2.15
CA TYR A 416 12.09 8.12 3.31
C TYR A 416 12.10 6.60 3.09
N ASP A 417 12.19 5.85 4.18
CA ASP A 417 12.32 4.39 4.18
C ASP A 417 11.14 3.69 3.47
N LEU A 418 11.41 2.47 2.98
CA LEU A 418 10.41 1.58 2.41
C LEU A 418 9.58 0.94 3.54
N GLY A 419 8.26 0.88 3.33
CA GLY A 419 7.30 0.30 4.25
C GLY A 419 5.89 0.81 3.97
N ILE A 420 4.93 0.39 4.78
CA ILE A 420 3.52 0.77 4.60
C ILE A 420 3.20 2.10 5.30
N ASN A 421 2.06 2.70 4.94
CA ASN A 421 1.47 3.82 5.67
C ASN A 421 1.24 3.44 7.15
N GLY A 422 1.54 4.33 8.07
CA GLY A 422 1.55 4.07 9.52
C GLY A 422 2.85 3.44 10.06
N VAL A 423 3.76 2.97 9.19
CA VAL A 423 5.04 2.35 9.57
C VAL A 423 6.25 3.15 9.09
N ALA A 424 6.38 3.37 7.77
CA ALA A 424 7.48 4.15 7.18
C ALA A 424 7.12 5.63 7.03
N TYR A 425 5.87 5.92 6.85
CA TYR A 425 5.30 7.26 6.75
C TYR A 425 3.86 7.25 7.24
N ASN A 426 3.28 8.43 7.44
CA ASN A 426 1.84 8.64 7.61
C ASN A 426 1.44 9.88 6.82
N ASP A 427 0.53 9.68 5.89
CA ASP A 427 -0.03 10.73 5.06
C ASP A 427 -1.55 10.72 5.19
N ASN A 428 -2.15 11.91 5.42
CA ASN A 428 -3.57 12.04 5.74
C ASN A 428 -4.46 12.05 4.49
N ASP A 429 -3.91 12.42 3.34
CA ASP A 429 -4.62 12.49 2.05
C ASP A 429 -4.42 11.21 1.21
N TYR A 430 -3.72 10.22 1.77
CA TYR A 430 -3.46 8.97 1.10
C TYR A 430 -4.73 8.17 0.82
N VAL A 431 -4.95 7.82 -0.45
CA VAL A 431 -6.09 7.00 -0.89
C VAL A 431 -5.64 5.55 -1.01
N ASP A 432 -6.21 4.68 -0.21
CA ASP A 432 -5.96 3.24 -0.23
C ASP A 432 -7.01 2.56 -1.13
N TYR A 433 -6.57 2.05 -2.29
CA TYR A 433 -7.45 1.34 -3.23
C TYR A 433 -7.79 -0.10 -2.81
N SER A 434 -7.18 -0.64 -1.75
CA SER A 434 -7.61 -1.90 -1.14
C SER A 434 -8.93 -1.74 -0.40
N ILE A 435 -9.22 -0.52 0.07
CA ILE A 435 -10.47 -0.12 0.70
C ILE A 435 -11.34 0.58 -0.36
N ASP A 436 -12.64 0.28 -0.42
CA ASP A 436 -13.56 0.93 -1.35
C ASP A 436 -13.76 2.40 -0.99
N THR A 437 -13.02 3.29 -1.66
CA THR A 437 -13.22 4.74 -1.54
C THR A 437 -14.18 5.29 -2.58
N GLY A 438 -14.57 4.48 -3.58
CA GLY A 438 -15.39 4.90 -4.71
C GLY A 438 -14.71 5.91 -5.65
N SER A 439 -13.40 6.13 -5.51
CA SER A 439 -12.62 7.07 -6.30
C SER A 439 -11.39 6.40 -6.91
N TYR A 440 -11.09 6.73 -8.17
CA TYR A 440 -9.87 6.37 -8.88
C TYR A 440 -8.96 7.60 -9.07
N GLU A 441 -9.11 8.62 -8.24
CA GLU A 441 -8.24 9.78 -8.24
C GLU A 441 -6.83 9.43 -7.77
N ALA A 442 -5.88 10.34 -8.00
CA ALA A 442 -4.50 10.15 -7.57
C ALA A 442 -4.41 9.81 -6.07
N TRP A 443 -3.64 8.79 -5.75
CA TRP A 443 -3.42 8.29 -4.38
C TRP A 443 -2.47 9.16 -3.56
N ASN A 444 -1.75 10.09 -4.20
CA ASN A 444 -1.04 11.20 -3.57
C ASN A 444 -1.08 12.43 -4.49
N LYS A 445 -0.76 13.60 -3.95
CA LYS A 445 -0.62 14.83 -4.73
C LYS A 445 0.83 14.97 -5.21
N GLY A 446 1.02 15.61 -6.36
CA GLY A 446 2.33 15.77 -6.97
C GLY A 446 2.78 14.58 -7.80
N TRP A 447 2.59 13.38 -7.35
CA TRP A 447 2.84 12.10 -8.03
C TRP A 447 4.18 12.05 -8.77
N ASN A 448 5.25 12.29 -8.01
CA ASN A 448 6.63 12.32 -8.49
C ASN A 448 7.53 11.44 -7.62
N TYR A 449 8.61 10.92 -8.18
CA TYR A 449 9.72 10.28 -7.50
C TYR A 449 9.41 8.94 -6.81
N ARG A 450 8.27 8.81 -6.11
CA ARG A 450 7.82 7.62 -5.39
C ARG A 450 6.37 7.31 -5.76
N ASN A 451 6.05 6.04 -5.93
CA ASN A 451 4.69 5.55 -6.19
C ASN A 451 3.92 5.23 -4.89
N ASP A 452 4.31 5.89 -3.81
CA ASP A 452 3.74 5.77 -2.47
C ASP A 452 2.74 6.89 -2.15
N GLY A 453 2.23 6.91 -0.90
CA GLY A 453 1.24 7.86 -0.43
C GLY A 453 1.76 9.27 -0.12
N VAL A 454 3.07 9.46 0.09
CA VAL A 454 3.61 10.78 0.44
C VAL A 454 3.60 11.74 -0.75
N ASP A 455 3.14 12.96 -0.53
CA ASP A 455 3.03 14.01 -1.53
C ASP A 455 4.40 14.60 -1.91
N ILE A 456 4.91 14.27 -3.09
CA ILE A 456 6.22 14.72 -3.59
C ILE A 456 6.05 15.53 -4.87
N GLN A 457 6.75 16.67 -4.92
CA GLN A 457 6.85 17.48 -6.12
C GLN A 457 8.31 17.68 -6.56
N SER A 458 8.50 17.83 -7.89
CA SER A 458 9.80 18.25 -8.43
C SER A 458 10.08 19.72 -8.12
N ASN A 459 11.34 20.08 -7.98
CA ASN A 459 11.77 21.48 -7.82
C ASN A 459 13.03 21.78 -8.63
N THR A 460 13.36 23.05 -8.75
CA THR A 460 14.58 23.55 -9.43
C THR A 460 15.65 24.03 -8.45
N ASP A 461 15.49 23.71 -7.15
CA ASP A 461 16.50 24.05 -6.15
C ASP A 461 17.76 23.21 -6.35
N ALA A 462 18.93 23.88 -6.33
CA ALA A 462 20.20 23.23 -6.58
C ALA A 462 21.06 23.04 -5.32
N PHE A 463 20.64 23.64 -4.18
CA PHE A 463 21.43 23.57 -2.95
C PHE A 463 20.84 22.52 -2.00
N ASN A 464 21.63 21.51 -1.64
CA ASN A 464 21.20 20.41 -0.78
C ASN A 464 19.82 19.84 -1.23
N SER A 465 19.69 19.61 -2.54
CA SER A 465 18.46 19.12 -3.17
C SER A 465 18.77 17.96 -4.12
N ASN A 466 17.93 16.93 -4.08
CA ASN A 466 17.91 15.86 -5.07
C ASN A 466 16.92 16.12 -6.22
N GLY A 467 16.38 17.35 -6.30
CA GLY A 467 15.40 17.77 -7.31
C GLY A 467 13.94 17.62 -6.88
N TYR A 468 13.69 17.17 -5.64
CA TYR A 468 12.35 16.91 -5.11
C TYR A 468 12.16 17.53 -3.72
N HIS A 469 10.91 17.64 -3.30
CA HIS A 469 10.52 18.09 -1.97
C HIS A 469 9.17 17.47 -1.56
N ILE A 470 8.93 17.38 -0.26
CA ILE A 470 7.62 17.05 0.30
C ILE A 470 6.78 18.33 0.31
N GLY A 471 5.54 18.26 -0.19
CA GLY A 471 4.57 19.36 -0.24
C GLY A 471 3.18 18.88 0.17
N TYR A 472 2.16 19.76 0.10
CA TYR A 472 0.76 19.48 0.47
C TYR A 472 0.58 18.89 1.88
N ILE A 473 1.50 19.20 2.77
CA ILE A 473 1.60 18.64 4.11
C ILE A 473 0.44 19.06 5.02
N ASN A 474 0.01 18.15 5.89
CA ASN A 474 -1.02 18.36 6.92
C ASN A 474 -0.49 18.09 8.33
N ASP A 475 -1.21 18.56 9.35
CA ASP A 475 -0.88 18.27 10.75
C ASP A 475 -0.90 16.76 11.04
N GLY A 476 0.14 16.30 11.70
CA GLY A 476 0.26 14.89 12.12
C GLY A 476 0.97 13.99 11.14
N GLU A 477 1.21 14.41 9.89
CA GLU A 477 1.99 13.65 8.91
C GLU A 477 3.45 13.50 9.33
N TRP A 478 4.06 12.38 8.94
CA TRP A 478 5.45 12.09 9.26
C TRP A 478 6.08 11.09 8.31
N MET A 479 7.43 11.14 8.21
CA MET A 479 8.26 10.20 7.46
C MET A 479 9.41 9.72 8.33
N LYS A 480 9.89 8.48 8.10
CA LYS A 480 11.02 7.84 8.78
C LYS A 480 12.19 7.61 7.83
N TYR A 481 13.38 7.68 8.40
CA TYR A 481 14.66 7.53 7.68
C TYR A 481 15.61 6.72 8.54
N THR A 482 16.12 5.61 8.03
CA THR A 482 17.23 4.90 8.66
C THR A 482 18.52 5.69 8.43
N VAL A 483 19.14 6.16 9.51
CA VAL A 483 20.33 7.02 9.47
C VAL A 483 21.49 6.36 10.19
N ASN A 484 22.72 6.64 9.74
CA ASN A 484 23.97 6.14 10.32
C ASN A 484 24.75 7.32 10.91
N ILE A 485 24.78 7.42 12.24
CA ILE A 485 25.41 8.53 12.97
C ILE A 485 26.84 8.13 13.31
N ALA A 486 27.81 8.86 12.77
CA ALA A 486 29.22 8.51 12.89
C ALA A 486 29.79 8.75 14.29
N THR A 487 29.42 9.87 14.92
CA THR A 487 29.97 10.30 16.23
C THR A 487 28.87 10.73 17.19
N THR A 488 29.04 10.38 18.48
CA THR A 488 28.13 10.87 19.54
C THR A 488 28.49 12.32 19.88
N GLY A 489 27.48 13.20 19.86
CA GLY A 489 27.69 14.62 20.18
C GLY A 489 26.49 15.51 19.84
N PHE A 490 26.72 16.82 19.92
CA PHE A 490 25.73 17.80 19.45
C PHE A 490 25.90 18.12 17.99
N TYR A 491 24.78 18.33 17.32
CA TYR A 491 24.69 18.67 15.91
C TYR A 491 23.89 19.94 15.69
N ASP A 492 24.35 20.75 14.73
CA ASP A 492 23.60 21.88 14.19
C ASP A 492 22.91 21.43 12.90
N LEU A 493 21.66 21.85 12.71
CA LEU A 493 20.81 21.45 11.59
C LEU A 493 20.56 22.64 10.66
N SER A 494 20.58 22.38 9.38
CA SER A 494 20.15 23.30 8.33
C SER A 494 18.98 22.68 7.57
N ILE A 495 17.77 23.19 7.79
CA ILE A 495 16.53 22.70 7.17
C ILE A 495 16.25 23.46 5.89
N ARG A 496 16.19 22.76 4.76
CA ARG A 496 15.90 23.33 3.44
C ARG A 496 14.41 23.33 3.18
N TYR A 497 13.78 24.53 3.15
CA TYR A 497 12.32 24.65 3.02
C TYR A 497 11.92 25.86 2.17
N ALA A 498 10.66 25.86 1.70
CA ALA A 498 9.99 27.02 1.08
C ALA A 498 8.59 27.20 1.66
N SER A 499 8.23 28.43 2.02
CA SER A 499 6.91 28.74 2.58
C SER A 499 6.45 30.15 2.22
N PRO A 500 5.20 30.36 1.78
CA PRO A 500 4.63 31.69 1.55
C PRO A 500 4.28 32.42 2.86
N GLU A 501 4.13 31.68 3.98
CA GLU A 501 3.69 32.17 5.28
C GLU A 501 4.61 31.68 6.40
N SER A 502 4.54 32.31 7.58
CA SER A 502 5.22 31.84 8.79
C SER A 502 4.24 31.06 9.67
N GLY A 503 4.76 30.12 10.46
CA GLY A 503 3.98 29.39 11.46
C GLY A 503 3.92 27.88 11.25
N GLY A 504 4.38 27.36 10.12
CA GLY A 504 4.63 25.92 9.94
C GLY A 504 5.65 25.44 10.95
N LYS A 505 5.55 24.19 11.36
CA LYS A 505 6.46 23.57 12.31
C LYS A 505 6.75 22.12 11.90
N LEU A 506 7.96 21.68 12.19
CA LEU A 506 8.31 20.27 12.18
C LEU A 506 8.97 19.86 13.51
N LYS A 507 8.92 18.61 13.86
CA LYS A 507 9.55 18.06 15.07
C LYS A 507 10.32 16.80 14.71
N LEU A 508 11.48 16.61 15.34
CA LEU A 508 12.37 15.49 15.08
C LEU A 508 12.39 14.51 16.24
N PHE A 509 12.40 13.23 15.89
CA PHE A 509 12.52 12.11 16.82
C PHE A 509 13.64 11.18 16.35
N LEU A 510 14.33 10.56 17.30
CA LEU A 510 15.26 9.48 17.04
C LEU A 510 14.81 8.26 17.86
N ASP A 511 14.54 7.14 17.18
CA ASP A 511 13.98 5.93 17.78
C ASP A 511 12.73 6.23 18.65
N GLU A 512 11.81 7.04 18.09
CA GLU A 512 10.57 7.50 18.72
C GLU A 512 10.76 8.37 20.00
N VAL A 513 11.98 8.89 20.22
CA VAL A 513 12.28 9.82 21.31
C VAL A 513 12.57 11.20 20.74
N ASP A 514 11.99 12.22 21.33
CA ASP A 514 12.20 13.63 20.94
C ASP A 514 13.70 13.99 20.92
N ILE A 515 14.15 14.60 19.83
CA ILE A 515 15.49 15.19 19.74
C ILE A 515 15.46 16.70 19.49
N SER A 516 14.27 17.26 19.27
CA SER A 516 14.08 18.71 19.12
C SER A 516 12.78 19.16 19.79
N GLU A 517 12.69 20.44 20.14
CA GLU A 517 11.41 21.14 20.25
C GLU A 517 10.80 21.31 18.85
N PRO A 518 9.51 21.75 18.74
CA PRO A 518 8.93 22.12 17.47
C PRO A 518 9.74 23.24 16.78
N ILE A 519 10.31 22.95 15.62
CA ILE A 519 11.15 23.84 14.82
C ILE A 519 10.25 24.70 13.95
N LEU A 520 10.31 26.03 14.13
CA LEU A 520 9.48 27.00 13.43
C LEU A 520 9.97 27.21 11.98
N ILE A 521 9.07 27.10 11.04
CA ILE A 521 9.24 27.45 9.62
C ILE A 521 8.75 28.88 9.40
N ASN A 522 9.64 29.72 8.88
CA ASN A 522 9.35 31.13 8.60
C ASN A 522 8.97 31.35 7.14
N ASN A 523 8.32 32.48 6.85
CA ASN A 523 8.04 32.89 5.47
C ASN A 523 9.34 33.04 4.66
N SER A 524 9.47 32.31 3.55
CA SER A 524 10.59 32.38 2.61
C SER A 524 10.28 33.22 1.36
N GLY A 525 9.04 33.70 1.22
CA GLY A 525 8.57 34.52 0.08
C GLY A 525 7.84 33.74 -1.01
N GLY A 526 7.53 32.44 -0.82
CA GLY A 526 6.73 31.64 -1.77
C GLY A 526 7.07 30.16 -1.78
N TRP A 527 6.21 29.39 -2.43
CA TRP A 527 6.29 27.92 -2.51
C TRP A 527 7.57 27.36 -3.17
N SER A 528 8.25 28.15 -3.99
CA SER A 528 9.46 27.74 -4.72
C SER A 528 10.71 28.48 -4.27
N ASN A 529 10.63 29.34 -3.27
CA ASN A 529 11.75 30.12 -2.75
C ASN A 529 12.40 29.36 -1.59
N PHE A 530 13.24 28.40 -1.91
CA PHE A 530 13.91 27.57 -0.89
C PHE A 530 14.98 28.36 -0.14
N VAL A 531 14.93 28.29 1.18
CA VAL A 531 15.88 28.89 2.13
C VAL A 531 16.34 27.88 3.17
N ASN A 532 17.42 28.19 3.88
CA ASN A 532 17.90 27.40 5.00
C ASN A 532 17.37 27.99 6.33
N GLY A 533 16.71 27.15 7.14
CA GLY A 533 16.40 27.41 8.54
C GLY A 533 17.41 26.73 9.45
N ALA A 534 18.09 27.51 10.31
CA ALA A 534 19.05 26.93 11.24
C ALA A 534 18.34 26.50 12.55
N TYR A 535 18.72 25.33 13.08
CA TYR A 535 18.35 24.84 14.40
C TYR A 535 19.55 24.11 15.00
N GLY A 536 20.00 24.51 16.20
CA GLY A 536 21.25 24.01 16.77
C GLY A 536 21.06 23.20 18.05
N GLY A 537 22.12 22.49 18.41
CA GLY A 537 22.23 21.82 19.69
C GLY A 537 21.43 20.52 19.85
N VAL A 538 21.20 19.78 18.78
CA VAL A 538 20.56 18.46 18.83
C VAL A 538 21.59 17.40 19.25
N TYR A 539 21.35 16.70 20.36
CA TYR A 539 22.22 15.59 20.79
C TYR A 539 21.83 14.29 20.11
N LEU A 540 22.83 13.67 19.45
CA LEU A 540 22.70 12.39 18.78
C LEU A 540 23.75 11.39 19.30
N ALA A 541 23.34 10.12 19.49
CA ALA A 541 24.23 9.02 19.79
C ALA A 541 24.72 8.36 18.50
N SER A 542 25.98 7.89 18.47
CA SER A 542 26.52 7.17 17.30
C SER A 542 25.87 5.80 17.13
N GLY A 543 25.65 5.38 15.89
CA GLY A 543 25.04 4.09 15.54
C GLY A 543 24.04 4.22 14.43
N THR A 544 23.36 3.11 14.14
CA THR A 544 22.22 3.09 13.20
C THR A 544 20.94 3.35 13.99
N HIS A 545 20.18 4.34 13.56
CA HIS A 545 18.96 4.82 14.22
C HIS A 545 17.85 5.10 13.19
N VAL A 546 16.62 5.27 13.66
CA VAL A 546 15.49 5.73 12.85
C VAL A 546 15.16 7.18 13.20
N LEU A 547 15.46 8.08 12.28
CA LEU A 547 15.06 9.49 12.34
C LEU A 547 13.61 9.60 11.85
N LYS A 548 12.73 10.26 12.64
CA LYS A 548 11.37 10.58 12.24
C LYS A 548 11.20 12.09 12.16
N VAL A 549 10.68 12.56 11.04
CA VAL A 549 10.33 13.97 10.80
C VAL A 549 8.82 14.07 10.81
N LYS A 550 8.25 14.80 11.76
CA LYS A 550 6.79 14.99 11.93
C LYS A 550 6.39 16.44 11.69
N ILE A 551 5.32 16.63 10.92
CA ILE A 551 4.67 17.92 10.67
C ILE A 551 3.74 18.25 11.83
N ILE A 552 3.73 19.52 12.27
CA ILE A 552 2.91 20.00 13.38
C ILE A 552 2.18 21.29 13.00
N GLY A 553 0.86 21.28 13.13
CA GLY A 553 -0.04 22.40 12.84
C GLY A 553 -0.38 22.55 11.36
N ASP A 554 -1.40 23.37 11.07
CA ASP A 554 -2.09 23.46 9.78
C ASP A 554 -1.45 24.43 8.78
N ASN A 555 -0.28 25.01 9.09
CA ASN A 555 0.39 25.94 8.16
C ASN A 555 1.27 25.16 7.19
N GLU A 556 0.88 25.12 5.94
CA GLU A 556 1.58 24.39 4.89
C GLU A 556 2.93 25.02 4.52
N PHE A 557 3.90 24.18 4.21
CA PHE A 557 5.22 24.55 3.66
C PHE A 557 5.78 23.38 2.83
N ASN A 558 6.75 23.67 1.98
CA ASN A 558 7.51 22.68 1.26
C ASN A 558 8.84 22.43 1.99
N VAL A 559 9.24 21.15 2.12
CA VAL A 559 10.50 20.80 2.78
C VAL A 559 11.31 19.81 1.94
N GLY A 560 12.59 20.16 1.66
CA GLY A 560 13.46 19.39 0.77
C GLY A 560 14.41 18.47 1.50
N SER A 561 15.16 18.99 2.48
CA SER A 561 16.22 18.24 3.16
C SER A 561 16.52 18.80 4.55
N ILE A 562 17.25 17.98 5.32
CA ILE A 562 17.88 18.39 6.59
C ILE A 562 19.36 18.03 6.50
N GLU A 563 20.24 19.00 6.61
CA GLU A 563 21.69 18.81 6.74
C GLU A 563 22.06 18.80 8.23
N PHE A 564 22.85 17.84 8.63
CA PHE A 564 23.39 17.69 9.99
C PHE A 564 24.89 17.93 9.94
N GLU A 565 25.37 18.90 10.72
CA GLU A 565 26.78 19.18 10.91
C GLU A 565 27.16 19.04 12.40
N GLU A 566 28.37 18.56 12.71
CA GLU A 566 28.83 18.55 14.11
C GLU A 566 28.85 19.98 14.65
N ALA A 567 28.23 20.22 15.82
CA ALA A 567 28.14 21.55 16.40
C ALA A 567 29.53 22.08 16.76
N THR A 568 29.83 23.30 16.30
CA THR A 568 31.10 23.98 16.57
C THR A 568 31.02 24.99 17.70
N GLU A 569 29.79 25.31 18.17
CA GLU A 569 29.53 26.30 19.21
C GLU A 569 29.37 25.67 20.62
N SER A 570 29.11 26.49 21.62
CA SER A 570 28.93 26.02 23.01
C SER A 570 27.73 25.07 23.18
N ILE A 571 27.92 24.06 24.01
CA ILE A 571 26.83 23.16 24.47
C ILE A 571 25.63 23.99 24.92
N PRO A 572 24.36 23.69 24.48
CA PRO A 572 23.18 24.44 24.88
C PRO A 572 22.87 24.32 26.38
N SER A 573 21.96 25.14 26.89
CA SER A 573 21.43 25.00 28.27
C SER A 573 20.75 23.62 28.39
N PHE A 574 20.77 23.08 29.64
CA PHE A 574 20.17 21.78 29.93
C PHE A 574 18.67 22.00 30.23
N GLU A 575 17.81 21.55 29.33
CA GLU A 575 16.38 21.86 29.34
C GLU A 575 15.52 20.67 28.86
N PRO A 576 14.22 20.62 29.23
CA PRO A 576 13.30 19.66 28.62
C PRO A 576 12.96 20.04 27.17
N ILE A 577 12.80 19.05 26.30
CA ILE A 577 12.46 19.22 24.87
C ILE A 577 11.19 18.51 24.47
N GLY A 578 10.64 17.65 25.32
CA GLY A 578 9.39 16.95 25.05
C GLY A 578 8.89 16.19 26.28
N ALA A 579 7.59 15.96 26.33
CA ALA A 579 6.97 15.02 27.24
C ALA A 579 5.74 14.39 26.58
N ASN A 580 5.50 13.11 26.84
CA ASN A 580 4.35 12.38 26.32
C ASN A 580 3.89 11.28 27.26
N ILE A 581 2.62 10.88 27.15
CA ILE A 581 2.09 9.69 27.80
C ILE A 581 2.55 8.47 27.01
N LEU A 582 2.90 7.38 27.70
CA LEU A 582 3.26 6.11 27.06
C LEU A 582 2.01 5.23 26.82
N ASP A 583 2.17 4.18 26.00
CA ASP A 583 1.09 3.27 25.59
C ASP A 583 0.51 2.44 26.75
N ASP A 584 1.17 2.41 27.93
CA ASP A 584 0.64 1.79 29.15
C ASP A 584 -0.45 2.64 29.82
N GLU A 585 -0.72 3.84 29.28
CA GLU A 585 -1.72 4.81 29.81
C GLU A 585 -1.50 5.19 31.26
N LYS A 586 -0.32 4.92 31.83
CA LYS A 586 0.04 5.13 33.22
C LYS A 586 1.36 5.86 33.38
N SER A 587 2.24 5.76 32.40
CA SER A 587 3.56 6.38 32.44
C SER A 587 3.64 7.66 31.63
N ILE A 588 4.35 8.65 32.18
CA ILE A 588 4.71 9.89 31.49
C ILE A 588 6.22 9.87 31.25
N ARG A 589 6.63 10.15 30.04
CA ARG A 589 8.03 10.31 29.63
C ARG A 589 8.34 11.79 29.47
N LEU A 590 9.38 12.28 30.18
CA LEU A 590 9.97 13.61 29.98
C LEU A 590 11.33 13.44 29.31
N VAL A 591 11.53 14.10 28.19
CA VAL A 591 12.79 14.03 27.43
C VAL A 591 13.56 15.32 27.59
N LEU A 592 14.85 15.18 27.87
CA LEU A 592 15.80 16.29 28.04
C LEU A 592 16.75 16.37 26.84
N ASN A 593 17.29 17.56 26.58
CA ASN A 593 18.24 17.77 25.48
C ASN A 593 19.67 17.28 25.80
N HIS A 594 20.00 16.99 27.07
CA HIS A 594 21.27 16.40 27.49
C HIS A 594 21.07 15.03 28.14
N PRO A 595 22.04 14.10 28.03
CA PRO A 595 22.11 12.93 28.89
C PRO A 595 22.29 13.33 30.37
N ILE A 596 21.62 12.61 31.25
CA ILE A 596 21.73 12.75 32.72
C ILE A 596 22.95 11.96 33.22
N THR A 597 23.70 12.51 34.18
CA THR A 597 24.79 11.78 34.82
C THR A 597 24.27 10.50 35.48
N GLN A 598 24.88 9.37 35.18
CA GLN A 598 24.49 8.07 35.73
C GLN A 598 24.62 8.03 37.25
N GLY A 599 23.69 7.31 37.92
CA GLY A 599 23.70 7.09 39.38
C GLY A 599 23.10 8.24 40.19
N GLN A 600 22.48 9.24 39.55
CA GLN A 600 21.69 10.24 40.27
C GLN A 600 20.39 9.60 40.80
N THR A 601 20.01 10.00 42.02
CA THR A 601 18.72 9.64 42.61
C THR A 601 17.75 10.79 42.29
N LEU A 602 16.65 10.48 41.64
CA LEU A 602 15.53 11.39 41.43
C LEU A 602 14.52 11.23 42.58
N ASN A 603 13.91 12.33 43.02
CA ASN A 603 12.82 12.30 43.98
C ASN A 603 11.55 12.83 43.35
N SER A 604 10.42 12.18 43.63
CA SER A 604 9.12 12.64 43.14
C SER A 604 8.75 14.05 43.61
N ASP A 605 9.25 14.44 44.81
CA ASP A 605 9.00 15.77 45.37
C ASP A 605 9.68 16.93 44.60
N ASP A 606 10.62 16.62 43.72
CA ASP A 606 11.34 17.57 42.88
C ASP A 606 10.53 17.95 41.60
N PHE A 607 9.44 17.23 41.34
CA PHE A 607 8.54 17.42 40.21
C PHE A 607 7.09 17.51 40.68
N THR A 608 6.31 18.32 40.01
CA THR A 608 4.86 18.35 40.17
C THR A 608 4.21 18.01 38.83
N ILE A 609 3.34 16.97 38.84
CA ILE A 609 2.51 16.63 37.70
C ILE A 609 1.12 17.18 37.98
N ASP A 610 0.68 18.10 37.13
CA ASP A 610 -0.66 18.69 37.18
C ASP A 610 -1.55 18.07 36.09
N ILE A 611 -2.73 17.61 36.47
CA ILE A 611 -3.75 17.06 35.59
C ILE A 611 -5.00 17.90 35.74
N ASP A 612 -5.39 18.60 34.66
CA ASP A 612 -6.56 19.50 34.61
C ASP A 612 -6.57 20.55 35.73
N GLY A 613 -5.40 21.10 36.10
CA GLY A 613 -5.24 22.08 37.13
C GLY A 613 -5.21 21.51 38.57
N VAL A 614 -5.02 20.21 38.73
CA VAL A 614 -4.94 19.53 40.02
C VAL A 614 -3.65 18.70 40.09
N SER A 615 -2.85 18.93 41.16
CA SER A 615 -1.61 18.15 41.36
C SER A 615 -1.92 16.69 41.63
N SER A 616 -1.26 15.80 40.86
CA SER A 616 -1.45 14.35 40.91
C SER A 616 -0.28 13.63 41.60
N THR A 617 -0.55 12.42 42.11
CA THR A 617 0.45 11.63 42.83
C THR A 617 1.25 10.78 41.83
N VAL A 618 2.58 10.89 41.93
CA VAL A 618 3.55 10.04 41.20
C VAL A 618 3.88 8.84 42.08
N GLU A 619 3.68 7.63 41.58
CA GLU A 619 3.98 6.39 42.28
C GLU A 619 5.50 6.13 42.31
N SER A 620 6.14 6.29 41.17
CA SER A 620 7.60 6.15 41.03
C SER A 620 8.18 7.11 39.99
N ILE A 621 9.49 7.41 40.16
CA ILE A 621 10.27 8.22 39.24
C ILE A 621 11.62 7.55 38.98
N GLN A 622 12.07 7.49 37.72
CA GLN A 622 13.37 6.93 37.39
C GLN A 622 13.92 7.53 36.06
N ILE A 623 15.25 7.44 35.91
CA ILE A 623 15.87 7.64 34.60
C ILE A 623 15.59 6.38 33.77
N ASP A 624 15.17 6.54 32.53
CA ASP A 624 14.92 5.42 31.64
C ASP A 624 16.22 4.61 31.41
N PRO A 625 16.25 3.32 31.79
CA PRO A 625 17.44 2.49 31.58
C PRO A 625 17.90 2.36 30.14
N SER A 626 17.01 2.60 29.18
CA SER A 626 17.28 2.52 27.74
C SER A 626 17.73 3.86 27.13
N ASN A 627 17.43 4.99 27.82
CA ASN A 627 17.74 6.32 27.31
C ASN A 627 18.03 7.30 28.46
N ASP A 628 19.31 7.62 28.64
CA ASP A 628 19.80 8.48 29.74
C ASP A 628 19.41 9.96 29.62
N ARG A 629 18.69 10.37 28.59
CA ARG A 629 18.05 11.68 28.44
C ARG A 629 16.60 11.71 28.89
N THR A 630 16.10 10.61 29.42
CA THR A 630 14.68 10.43 29.68
C THR A 630 14.40 10.18 31.15
N ILE A 631 13.39 10.89 31.70
CA ILE A 631 12.82 10.62 33.01
C ILE A 631 11.43 10.02 32.81
N LEU A 632 11.18 8.90 33.49
CA LEU A 632 9.88 8.21 33.51
C LEU A 632 9.19 8.48 34.85
N PHE A 633 7.94 8.90 34.78
CA PHE A 633 7.03 9.07 35.91
C PHE A 633 5.95 8.00 35.80
N GLU A 634 5.80 7.14 36.77
CA GLU A 634 4.69 6.21 36.90
C GLU A 634 3.60 6.86 37.76
N MET A 635 2.41 7.00 37.22
CA MET A 635 1.27 7.61 37.90
C MET A 635 0.48 6.57 38.70
N THR A 636 -0.11 7.00 39.82
CA THR A 636 -0.97 6.11 40.64
C THR A 636 -2.23 5.69 39.88
N ASP A 637 -2.83 6.62 39.12
CA ASP A 637 -4.05 6.40 38.34
C ASP A 637 -3.75 6.34 36.85
N PHE A 638 -4.59 5.61 36.09
CA PHE A 638 -4.55 5.62 34.64
C PHE A 638 -4.94 6.99 34.09
N LEU A 639 -4.26 7.41 33.03
CA LEU A 639 -4.48 8.64 32.30
C LEU A 639 -5.52 8.40 31.19
N ASN A 640 -6.21 9.47 30.75
CA ASN A 640 -7.15 9.37 29.64
C ASN A 640 -6.93 10.45 28.59
N PHE A 641 -7.49 10.25 27.40
CA PHE A 641 -7.28 11.08 26.20
C PHE A 641 -7.75 12.55 26.35
N GLN A 642 -8.63 12.87 27.29
CA GLN A 642 -9.16 14.22 27.46
C GLN A 642 -8.36 15.08 28.44
N GLN A 643 -7.40 14.51 29.16
CA GLN A 643 -6.66 15.19 30.21
C GLN A 643 -5.61 16.13 29.64
N ASN A 644 -5.54 17.34 30.18
CA ASN A 644 -4.46 18.28 29.95
C ASN A 644 -3.44 18.14 31.10
N ILE A 645 -2.21 17.77 30.75
CA ILE A 645 -1.17 17.42 31.76
C ILE A 645 0.02 18.33 31.54
N THR A 646 0.55 18.85 32.68
CA THR A 646 1.79 19.61 32.72
C THR A 646 2.75 19.13 33.78
N ILE A 647 4.04 19.40 33.58
CA ILE A 647 5.12 19.07 34.50
C ILE A 647 5.81 20.36 34.97
N ASP A 648 6.02 20.48 36.26
CA ASP A 648 6.90 21.48 36.87
C ASP A 648 8.13 20.80 37.43
N HIS A 649 9.30 21.45 37.37
CA HIS A 649 10.52 21.06 38.06
C HIS A 649 11.02 22.22 38.87
N THR A 650 11.19 22.02 40.19
CA THR A 650 11.61 23.08 41.10
C THR A 650 12.59 22.52 42.14
N GLY A 651 13.79 23.06 42.18
CA GLY A 651 14.67 22.98 43.36
C GLY A 651 15.65 21.80 43.41
N ALA A 652 15.56 20.79 42.61
CA ALA A 652 16.55 19.72 42.57
C ALA A 652 17.70 20.01 41.62
N VAL A 653 18.91 19.54 42.00
CA VAL A 653 20.08 19.62 41.12
C VAL A 653 20.20 18.33 40.32
N ILE A 654 19.71 18.34 39.06
CA ILE A 654 19.89 17.24 38.12
C ILE A 654 21.05 17.62 37.17
N ASN A 655 22.15 16.84 37.24
CA ASN A 655 23.35 17.15 36.46
C ASN A 655 23.35 16.42 35.13
N SER A 656 23.74 17.15 34.10
CA SER A 656 24.13 16.58 32.81
C SER A 656 25.45 15.79 32.93
N ILE A 657 25.72 14.91 31.96
CA ILE A 657 27.08 14.30 31.79
C ILE A 657 28.13 15.36 31.45
N PHE A 658 27.72 16.53 30.95
CA PHE A 658 28.61 17.63 30.63
C PHE A 658 28.82 18.49 31.87
N ASP A 659 30.10 18.76 32.24
CA ASP A 659 30.46 19.51 33.43
C ASP A 659 29.79 20.90 33.45
N ASN A 660 29.24 21.26 34.61
CA ASN A 660 28.61 22.55 34.92
C ASN A 660 27.21 22.80 34.27
N TYR A 661 26.61 21.79 33.61
CA TYR A 661 25.23 21.90 33.12
C TYR A 661 24.25 21.21 34.10
N VAL A 662 23.34 21.98 34.61
CA VAL A 662 22.29 21.55 35.54
C VAL A 662 20.94 21.82 34.87
N LEU A 663 19.98 20.89 35.04
CA LEU A 663 18.63 21.05 34.52
C LEU A 663 18.03 22.36 35.05
N ALA A 664 17.58 23.23 34.15
CA ALA A 664 16.92 24.48 34.50
C ALA A 664 15.58 24.21 35.17
N GLU A 665 15.19 25.08 36.12
CA GLU A 665 13.82 25.07 36.66
C GLU A 665 12.82 25.43 35.52
N PHE A 666 11.70 24.73 35.49
CA PHE A 666 10.63 25.01 34.54
C PHE A 666 9.25 24.78 35.15
N THR A 667 8.22 25.45 34.57
CA THR A 667 6.83 25.34 35.03
C THR A 667 5.90 25.19 33.84
N ASN A 668 4.78 24.46 34.03
CA ASN A 668 3.76 24.22 33.04
C ASN A 668 4.31 23.63 31.71
N PHE A 669 5.35 22.77 31.81
CA PHE A 669 5.84 22.08 30.61
C PHE A 669 4.79 21.10 30.13
N PRO A 670 4.31 21.24 28.85
CA PRO A 670 3.16 20.46 28.39
C PRO A 670 3.54 19.00 28.13
N VAL A 671 2.64 18.08 28.51
CA VAL A 671 2.72 16.66 28.16
C VAL A 671 1.82 16.41 26.96
N THR A 672 2.39 15.88 25.90
CA THR A 672 1.62 15.45 24.73
C THR A 672 0.77 14.24 25.11
N ASN A 673 -0.55 14.38 24.99
CA ASN A 673 -1.52 13.33 25.23
C ASN A 673 -2.04 12.84 23.86
N SER A 674 -1.49 11.73 23.39
CA SER A 674 -1.85 11.05 22.14
C SER A 674 -2.67 9.79 22.36
N LEU A 675 -3.24 9.61 23.56
CA LEU A 675 -4.10 8.47 23.86
C LEU A 675 -5.32 8.47 22.92
N PRO A 676 -5.72 7.30 22.41
CA PRO A 676 -6.84 7.21 21.47
C PRO A 676 -8.15 7.64 22.13
N GLU A 677 -9.00 8.31 21.37
CA GLU A 677 -10.35 8.63 21.81
C GLU A 677 -11.12 7.35 22.17
N ARG A 678 -11.73 7.33 23.36
CA ARG A 678 -12.47 6.17 23.86
C ARG A 678 -13.92 6.55 24.14
N LYS A 679 -14.85 5.65 23.83
CA LYS A 679 -16.25 5.80 24.21
C LYS A 679 -16.38 5.62 25.73
N LEU A 680 -17.01 6.58 26.42
CA LEU A 680 -17.11 6.54 27.89
C LEU A 680 -18.19 5.56 28.37
N ILE A 681 -17.88 4.79 29.41
CA ILE A 681 -18.81 3.97 30.16
C ILE A 681 -18.90 4.51 31.60
N PRO A 682 -20.11 4.92 32.06
CA PRO A 682 -21.44 4.76 31.48
C PRO A 682 -21.66 5.64 30.23
N GLY A 683 -22.37 5.11 29.25
CA GLY A 683 -22.65 5.80 27.98
C GLY A 683 -23.36 4.92 26.97
N LYS A 684 -23.69 5.53 25.83
CA LYS A 684 -24.23 4.86 24.64
C LYS A 684 -23.13 4.77 23.61
N ILE A 685 -23.00 3.63 22.95
CA ILE A 685 -22.10 3.34 21.83
C ILE A 685 -22.97 2.95 20.65
N GLU A 686 -22.91 3.67 19.55
CA GLU A 686 -23.57 3.27 18.32
C GLU A 686 -22.82 2.04 17.75
N ALA A 687 -23.55 1.05 17.23
CA ALA A 687 -22.93 -0.21 16.85
C ALA A 687 -22.04 -0.07 15.60
N GLU A 688 -22.34 0.89 14.74
CA GLU A 688 -21.56 1.26 13.56
C GLU A 688 -20.28 2.06 13.87
N ASP A 689 -20.14 2.60 15.10
CA ASP A 689 -18.99 3.39 15.56
C ASP A 689 -17.82 2.51 16.07
N PHE A 690 -17.63 1.35 15.48
CA PHE A 690 -16.52 0.45 15.81
C PHE A 690 -15.16 1.03 15.36
N ASN A 691 -14.08 0.67 16.07
CA ASN A 691 -12.71 0.98 15.68
C ASN A 691 -12.16 -0.05 14.69
N THR A 692 -12.54 -1.33 14.86
CA THR A 692 -12.12 -2.45 14.00
C THR A 692 -13.27 -3.43 13.87
N GLN A 693 -13.43 -4.06 12.70
CA GLN A 693 -14.46 -5.08 12.48
C GLN A 693 -14.01 -6.11 11.42
N LEU A 694 -14.69 -7.25 11.40
CA LEU A 694 -14.58 -8.26 10.35
C LEU A 694 -15.99 -8.76 10.01
N GLY A 695 -16.33 -8.78 8.71
CA GLY A 695 -17.50 -9.43 8.14
C GLY A 695 -18.84 -8.74 8.37
N LEU A 696 -18.90 -7.59 9.06
CA LEU A 696 -20.12 -6.86 9.36
C LEU A 696 -20.41 -5.78 8.30
N SER A 697 -21.68 -5.55 8.00
CA SER A 697 -22.13 -4.48 7.11
C SER A 697 -22.87 -3.39 7.89
N ILE A 698 -22.69 -2.13 7.51
CA ILE A 698 -23.46 -1.00 8.00
C ILE A 698 -24.66 -0.79 7.08
N GLU A 699 -25.85 -0.63 7.65
CA GLU A 699 -27.09 -0.38 6.93
C GLU A 699 -27.98 0.64 7.66
N PRO A 700 -28.78 1.46 6.94
CA PRO A 700 -29.67 2.43 7.57
C PRO A 700 -30.69 1.76 8.50
N THR A 701 -30.85 2.29 9.71
CA THR A 701 -31.86 1.77 10.66
C THR A 701 -33.21 2.47 10.56
N SER A 702 -34.30 1.71 10.80
CA SER A 702 -35.64 2.26 10.99
C SER A 702 -36.00 2.45 12.46
N ASP A 703 -35.03 2.30 13.38
CA ASP A 703 -35.28 2.48 14.82
C ASP A 703 -35.64 3.94 15.17
N ILE A 704 -36.16 4.15 16.35
CA ILE A 704 -36.47 5.48 16.87
C ILE A 704 -35.16 6.26 16.99
N PHE A 705 -35.12 7.44 16.43
CA PHE A 705 -33.96 8.38 16.35
C PHE A 705 -33.10 8.24 15.09
N GLY A 706 -33.32 7.25 14.22
CA GLY A 706 -32.56 7.09 12.95
C GLY A 706 -31.12 6.65 13.17
N GLY A 707 -30.27 6.90 12.20
CA GLY A 707 -28.86 6.47 12.15
C GLY A 707 -28.69 5.21 11.35
N ASP A 708 -27.63 4.48 11.66
CA ASP A 708 -27.28 3.21 11.02
C ASP A 708 -27.29 2.07 12.05
N ASN A 709 -27.09 0.85 11.59
CA ASN A 709 -26.91 -0.34 12.42
C ASN A 709 -25.92 -1.30 11.74
N ILE A 710 -25.30 -2.17 12.51
CA ILE A 710 -24.55 -3.29 11.95
C ILE A 710 -25.49 -4.48 11.68
N GLY A 711 -25.27 -5.15 10.55
CA GLY A 711 -26.05 -6.30 10.09
C GLY A 711 -25.25 -7.28 9.25
N GLN A 712 -25.93 -8.17 8.52
CA GLN A 712 -25.35 -9.22 7.66
C GLN A 712 -24.35 -10.12 8.40
N THR A 713 -24.63 -10.42 9.67
CA THR A 713 -23.74 -11.17 10.55
C THR A 713 -23.50 -12.62 10.08
N HIS A 714 -22.22 -13.08 10.14
CA HIS A 714 -21.81 -14.47 9.95
C HIS A 714 -21.12 -15.01 11.20
N SER A 715 -20.96 -16.31 11.32
CA SER A 715 -20.21 -16.89 12.46
C SER A 715 -18.72 -16.61 12.33
N GLY A 716 -18.14 -15.97 13.34
CA GLY A 716 -16.74 -15.53 13.35
C GLY A 716 -16.56 -14.03 13.11
N ASP A 717 -17.61 -13.32 12.66
CA ASP A 717 -17.58 -11.87 12.57
C ASP A 717 -17.38 -11.23 13.93
N TYR A 718 -16.76 -10.04 13.96
CA TYR A 718 -16.57 -9.29 15.19
C TYR A 718 -16.59 -7.76 14.96
N ALA A 719 -16.82 -7.02 16.04
CA ALA A 719 -16.59 -5.57 16.14
C ALA A 719 -15.83 -5.26 17.43
N GLU A 720 -14.95 -4.28 17.40
CA GLU A 720 -14.15 -3.82 18.53
C GLU A 720 -14.34 -2.32 18.72
N TYR A 721 -14.57 -1.90 19.97
CA TYR A 721 -14.77 -0.51 20.37
C TYR A 721 -13.79 -0.14 21.46
N LEU A 722 -13.01 0.92 21.27
CA LEU A 722 -12.18 1.48 22.33
C LEU A 722 -13.08 2.17 23.36
N VAL A 723 -13.04 1.70 24.61
CA VAL A 723 -13.89 2.20 25.68
C VAL A 723 -13.08 2.56 26.93
N TYR A 724 -13.59 3.50 27.73
CA TYR A 724 -13.04 3.82 29.04
C TYR A 724 -14.14 3.71 30.11
N VAL A 725 -13.91 2.86 31.12
CA VAL A 725 -14.80 2.67 32.25
C VAL A 725 -14.42 3.68 33.33
N ASP A 726 -15.30 4.64 33.64
CA ASP A 726 -15.03 5.75 34.56
C ASP A 726 -14.94 5.33 36.03
N GLU A 727 -15.78 4.37 36.44
CA GLU A 727 -15.78 3.86 37.81
C GLU A 727 -15.93 2.32 37.87
N THR A 728 -15.29 1.70 38.86
CA THR A 728 -15.50 0.27 39.14
C THR A 728 -16.89 0.06 39.74
N GLY A 729 -17.73 -0.80 39.14
CA GLY A 729 -19.07 -1.02 39.64
C GLY A 729 -19.88 -2.03 38.86
N LEU A 730 -21.14 -2.16 39.27
CA LEU A 730 -22.13 -2.97 38.59
C LEU A 730 -22.90 -2.10 37.58
N TYR A 731 -23.00 -2.57 36.32
CA TYR A 731 -23.63 -1.85 35.24
C TYR A 731 -24.75 -2.65 34.61
N ASP A 732 -25.86 -1.99 34.23
CA ASP A 732 -26.84 -2.51 33.31
C ASP A 732 -26.31 -2.36 31.88
N PHE A 733 -25.95 -3.47 31.26
CA PHE A 733 -25.53 -3.53 29.88
C PHE A 733 -26.72 -3.82 28.96
N GLN A 734 -27.03 -2.88 28.11
CA GLN A 734 -28.18 -2.90 27.18
C GLN A 734 -27.70 -3.07 25.75
N ILE A 735 -28.35 -3.97 25.01
CA ILE A 735 -28.12 -4.24 23.59
C ILE A 735 -29.39 -3.96 22.82
N ARG A 736 -29.37 -3.04 21.87
CA ARG A 736 -30.49 -2.75 20.96
C ARG A 736 -30.34 -3.56 19.70
N TYR A 737 -31.25 -4.50 19.47
CA TYR A 737 -31.11 -5.51 18.44
C TYR A 737 -32.42 -5.76 17.66
N ALA A 738 -32.28 -6.33 16.46
CA ALA A 738 -33.37 -6.89 15.66
C ALA A 738 -32.94 -8.25 15.07
N ALA A 739 -33.88 -9.20 14.96
CA ALA A 739 -33.64 -10.53 14.40
C ALA A 739 -34.88 -11.06 13.69
N SER A 740 -34.76 -11.50 12.43
CA SER A 740 -35.92 -11.80 11.60
C SER A 740 -36.51 -13.20 11.83
N TYR A 741 -35.71 -14.25 11.66
CA TYR A 741 -36.24 -15.64 11.59
C TYR A 741 -35.51 -16.68 12.41
N GLN A 742 -34.32 -16.37 12.93
CA GLN A 742 -33.53 -17.28 13.78
C GLN A 742 -32.93 -16.55 14.98
N GLN A 743 -32.70 -17.27 16.05
CA GLN A 743 -32.01 -16.75 17.22
C GLN A 743 -30.54 -16.66 16.93
N GLY A 744 -29.92 -15.49 17.21
CA GLY A 744 -28.47 -15.28 17.18
C GLY A 744 -27.83 -15.45 18.55
N ILE A 745 -26.51 -15.45 18.59
CA ILE A 745 -25.70 -15.40 19.84
C ILE A 745 -24.53 -14.46 19.61
N ALA A 746 -24.44 -13.40 20.41
CA ALA A 746 -23.27 -12.55 20.51
C ALA A 746 -22.53 -12.81 21.82
N GLU A 747 -21.21 -12.80 21.79
CA GLU A 747 -20.35 -12.80 22.98
C GLU A 747 -19.72 -11.40 23.12
N PHE A 748 -19.67 -10.89 24.34
CA PHE A 748 -18.97 -9.63 24.63
C PHE A 748 -17.84 -9.85 25.62
N GLN A 749 -16.71 -9.18 25.38
CA GLN A 749 -15.51 -9.25 26.19
C GLN A 749 -14.92 -7.86 26.39
N MET A 750 -14.37 -7.60 27.59
CA MET A 750 -13.50 -6.45 27.87
C MET A 750 -12.07 -6.94 27.80
N VAL A 751 -11.28 -6.41 26.89
CA VAL A 751 -9.89 -6.80 26.63
C VAL A 751 -8.97 -5.64 26.93
N ASN A 752 -7.91 -5.87 27.69
CA ASN A 752 -6.79 -4.95 27.84
C ASN A 752 -5.45 -5.72 27.77
N ASN A 753 -4.32 -5.03 27.88
CA ASN A 753 -2.98 -5.64 27.74
C ASN A 753 -2.71 -6.74 28.80
N GLU A 754 -3.43 -6.78 29.90
CA GLU A 754 -3.18 -7.69 31.02
C GLU A 754 -4.21 -8.84 31.11
N SER A 755 -5.42 -8.64 30.59
CA SER A 755 -6.53 -9.56 30.81
C SER A 755 -7.63 -9.49 29.76
N THR A 756 -8.37 -10.58 29.64
CA THR A 756 -9.65 -10.64 28.93
C THR A 756 -10.74 -11.05 29.92
N GLN A 757 -11.70 -10.17 30.12
CA GLN A 757 -12.89 -10.42 30.94
C GLN A 757 -14.10 -10.71 30.02
N SER A 758 -14.65 -11.91 30.08
CA SER A 758 -15.93 -12.19 29.39
C SER A 758 -17.09 -11.51 30.13
N LEU A 759 -17.89 -10.73 29.38
CA LEU A 759 -19.17 -10.18 29.89
C LEU A 759 -20.31 -11.19 29.74
N GLY A 760 -20.10 -12.27 28.98
CA GLY A 760 -21.03 -13.34 28.77
C GLY A 760 -21.49 -13.55 27.34
N TRP A 761 -22.29 -14.58 27.15
CA TRP A 761 -22.96 -14.89 25.89
C TRP A 761 -24.42 -14.39 25.96
N PHE A 762 -24.78 -13.63 24.93
CA PHE A 762 -26.09 -12.98 24.87
C PHE A 762 -26.91 -13.63 23.75
N PRO A 763 -27.86 -14.52 24.08
CA PRO A 763 -28.83 -15.00 23.11
C PRO A 763 -29.68 -13.82 22.60
N ILE A 764 -29.68 -13.61 21.29
CA ILE A 764 -30.45 -12.57 20.61
C ILE A 764 -31.79 -13.17 20.12
N PRO A 765 -32.91 -12.91 20.78
CA PRO A 765 -34.22 -13.52 20.43
C PRO A 765 -34.73 -13.01 19.09
N VAL A 766 -35.57 -13.83 18.43
CA VAL A 766 -36.28 -13.41 17.21
C VAL A 766 -37.31 -12.30 17.53
N THR A 767 -37.20 -11.20 16.76
CA THR A 767 -38.12 -10.04 16.86
C THR A 767 -39.16 -9.97 15.72
N GLY A 768 -39.02 -10.88 14.73
CA GLY A 768 -39.94 -10.99 13.58
C GLY A 768 -39.64 -10.04 12.42
N GLY A 769 -38.49 -9.42 12.40
CA GLY A 769 -38.01 -8.57 11.29
C GLY A 769 -36.62 -7.98 11.56
N TRP A 770 -35.87 -7.74 10.48
CA TRP A 770 -34.51 -7.16 10.54
C TRP A 770 -34.47 -5.72 11.07
N GLN A 771 -35.60 -5.05 11.12
CA GLN A 771 -35.79 -3.69 11.61
C GLN A 771 -36.90 -3.60 12.71
N ASN A 772 -37.22 -4.72 13.34
CA ASN A 772 -38.10 -4.76 14.52
C ASN A 772 -37.24 -4.75 15.78
N TRP A 773 -37.04 -3.58 16.34
CA TRP A 773 -36.07 -3.31 17.38
C TRP A 773 -36.55 -3.58 18.81
N TYR A 774 -35.74 -4.34 19.58
CA TYR A 774 -35.96 -4.63 21.00
C TYR A 774 -34.68 -4.37 21.79
N THR A 775 -34.76 -4.24 23.11
CA THR A 775 -33.61 -4.06 23.98
C THR A 775 -33.49 -5.25 24.92
N LEU A 776 -32.28 -5.85 24.95
CA LEU A 776 -31.88 -6.85 25.93
C LEU A 776 -31.07 -6.13 27.01
N THR A 777 -31.29 -6.47 28.30
CA THR A 777 -30.53 -5.90 29.43
C THR A 777 -29.97 -7.00 30.29
N ASN A 778 -28.66 -6.93 30.61
CA ASN A 778 -27.98 -7.81 31.57
C ASN A 778 -27.12 -6.99 32.51
N GLU A 779 -26.93 -7.46 33.73
CA GLU A 779 -25.97 -6.85 34.66
C GLU A 779 -24.55 -7.39 34.41
N VAL A 780 -23.57 -6.47 34.40
CA VAL A 780 -22.15 -6.80 34.23
C VAL A 780 -21.30 -6.03 35.26
N GLN A 781 -20.31 -6.69 35.83
CA GLN A 781 -19.33 -6.04 36.71
C GLN A 781 -18.19 -5.52 35.82
N LEU A 782 -17.90 -4.22 35.92
CA LEU A 782 -16.77 -3.58 35.23
C LEU A 782 -15.79 -2.98 36.22
N THR A 783 -14.52 -2.95 35.85
CA THR A 783 -13.44 -2.29 36.60
C THR A 783 -13.04 -1.02 35.86
N LYS A 784 -12.78 0.06 36.60
CA LYS A 784 -12.27 1.32 36.03
C LYS A 784 -11.04 1.08 35.18
N GLY A 785 -10.95 1.71 34.01
CA GLY A 785 -9.80 1.66 33.13
C GLY A 785 -10.15 1.65 31.65
N ALA A 786 -9.13 1.57 30.83
CA ALA A 786 -9.19 1.52 29.38
C ALA A 786 -9.30 0.07 28.88
N TYR A 787 -10.18 -0.17 27.91
CA TYR A 787 -10.44 -1.49 27.35
C TYR A 787 -10.80 -1.41 25.87
N THR A 788 -10.66 -2.54 25.20
CA THR A 788 -11.36 -2.84 23.96
C THR A 788 -12.59 -3.68 24.30
N LEU A 789 -13.78 -3.13 24.10
CA LEU A 789 -15.02 -3.91 24.14
C LEU A 789 -15.13 -4.65 22.82
N LYS A 790 -14.98 -5.98 22.87
CA LYS A 790 -15.09 -6.85 21.68
C LYS A 790 -16.42 -7.57 21.67
N MET A 791 -17.12 -7.47 20.57
CA MET A 791 -18.31 -8.27 20.24
C MET A 791 -17.90 -9.37 19.24
N ASN A 792 -18.17 -10.62 19.54
CA ASN A 792 -17.98 -11.75 18.64
C ASN A 792 -19.33 -12.34 18.24
N VAL A 793 -19.55 -12.62 16.96
CA VAL A 793 -20.73 -13.32 16.45
C VAL A 793 -20.49 -14.83 16.53
N LEU A 794 -21.10 -15.47 17.52
CA LEU A 794 -21.02 -16.94 17.67
C LEU A 794 -22.08 -17.66 16.81
N GLN A 795 -23.29 -17.09 16.74
CA GLN A 795 -24.36 -17.56 15.87
C GLN A 795 -25.01 -16.36 15.18
N PRO A 796 -25.06 -16.32 13.85
CA PRO A 796 -25.55 -15.16 13.09
C PRO A 796 -27.07 -15.03 13.10
N GLY A 797 -27.57 -13.97 12.48
CA GLY A 797 -28.99 -13.77 12.23
C GLY A 797 -29.60 -12.62 13.01
N PHE A 798 -28.83 -11.60 13.32
CA PHE A 798 -29.27 -10.40 14.03
C PHE A 798 -28.59 -9.13 13.52
N ASN A 799 -29.26 -8.01 13.76
CA ASN A 799 -28.73 -6.66 13.62
C ASN A 799 -28.56 -6.03 15.01
N ILE A 800 -27.56 -5.16 15.20
CA ILE A 800 -27.40 -4.35 16.41
C ILE A 800 -27.35 -2.88 16.01
N ASN A 801 -28.17 -2.05 16.71
CA ASN A 801 -28.21 -0.61 16.51
C ASN A 801 -27.26 0.12 17.50
N TRP A 802 -27.34 -0.23 18.79
CA TRP A 802 -26.47 0.37 19.79
C TRP A 802 -26.26 -0.53 21.02
N LEU A 803 -25.17 -0.22 21.72
CA LEU A 803 -24.81 -0.76 23.04
C LEU A 803 -24.90 0.38 24.07
N LYS A 804 -25.35 0.11 25.28
CA LYS A 804 -25.44 1.12 26.32
C LYS A 804 -25.15 0.56 27.71
N PHE A 805 -24.36 1.28 28.47
CA PHE A 805 -24.05 0.97 29.87
C PHE A 805 -24.59 2.08 30.77
N THR A 806 -25.28 1.69 31.83
CA THR A 806 -25.75 2.58 32.89
C THR A 806 -25.44 1.95 34.25
N TYR A 807 -25.23 2.74 35.30
CA TYR A 807 -25.05 2.17 36.63
C TYR A 807 -26.30 1.36 37.02
N SER A 808 -26.07 0.16 37.61
CA SER A 808 -27.19 -0.66 38.10
C SER A 808 -27.78 -0.05 39.39
N ASP A 809 -29.09 0.03 39.46
CA ASP A 809 -29.83 0.61 40.61
C ASP A 809 -29.60 -0.13 41.95
N GLN A 810 -28.99 -1.32 41.91
CA GLN A 810 -28.69 -2.11 43.16
C GLN A 810 -27.50 -1.54 43.97
N ASN A 811 -26.76 -0.56 43.44
CA ASN A 811 -25.62 0.07 44.17
C ASN A 811 -25.99 1.39 44.91
N LEU A 812 -27.22 1.83 44.89
CA LEU A 812 -27.70 2.84 45.84
C LEU A 812 -27.93 2.14 47.19
N GLY A 813 -26.81 1.95 48.00
CA GLY A 813 -26.88 1.45 49.35
C GLY A 813 -27.69 2.37 50.26
N LEU A 814 -29.01 2.26 50.17
CA LEU A 814 -29.90 2.63 51.26
C LEU A 814 -30.00 1.43 52.15
N GLU A 815 -29.30 1.48 53.31
CA GLU A 815 -29.55 0.55 54.38
C GLU A 815 -31.06 0.55 54.69
N ASP A 816 -31.67 -0.65 54.64
CA ASP A 816 -33.08 -0.90 55.00
C ASP A 816 -33.35 -0.34 56.40
N ASN A 817 -33.89 0.86 56.49
CA ASN A 817 -34.70 1.31 57.69
C ASN A 817 -35.17 2.77 57.59
N ILE A 818 -35.84 3.13 56.49
CA ILE A 818 -36.66 4.35 56.50
C ILE A 818 -38.09 3.98 56.00
N GLN A 819 -39.03 3.75 56.95
CA GLN A 819 -40.44 3.74 56.63
C GLN A 819 -40.89 5.16 56.34
N PHE A 820 -41.27 5.46 55.07
CA PHE A 820 -41.91 6.71 54.65
C PHE A 820 -43.45 6.51 54.55
N GLU A 821 -44.17 7.20 55.36
CA GLU A 821 -45.56 7.51 55.14
C GLU A 821 -45.71 8.83 54.37
N GLY A 822 -45.62 8.76 52.97
CA GLY A 822 -45.80 9.91 52.11
C GLY A 822 -45.48 9.59 50.65
N ALA A 823 -46.07 10.33 49.70
CA ALA A 823 -45.82 10.13 48.27
C ALA A 823 -44.47 10.72 47.84
N LEU A 824 -43.52 9.87 47.42
CA LEU A 824 -42.23 10.25 46.87
C LEU A 824 -42.38 10.63 45.35
N LYS A 825 -42.03 11.86 44.96
CA LYS A 825 -41.93 12.25 43.55
C LYS A 825 -40.48 12.38 43.17
N ILE A 826 -40.03 11.51 42.24
CA ILE A 826 -38.66 11.56 41.70
C ILE A 826 -38.73 12.23 40.31
N TYR A 827 -37.92 13.25 40.09
CA TYR A 827 -37.77 13.94 38.82
C TYR A 827 -36.34 13.74 38.34
N PRO A 828 -36.09 13.13 37.16
CA PRO A 828 -34.76 13.12 36.58
C PRO A 828 -34.38 14.52 36.10
N ASN A 829 -33.20 15.02 36.50
CA ASN A 829 -32.64 16.25 35.99
C ASN A 829 -31.68 15.90 34.84
N PRO A 830 -31.90 16.36 33.61
CA PRO A 830 -31.03 16.03 32.48
C PRO A 830 -29.69 16.75 32.43
N VAL A 831 -29.35 17.55 33.46
CA VAL A 831 -28.08 18.33 33.47
C VAL A 831 -27.44 18.17 34.85
N ASN A 832 -26.39 17.36 34.94
CA ASN A 832 -25.56 17.05 36.11
C ASN A 832 -26.11 15.99 37.10
N HIS A 833 -25.61 14.79 36.95
CA HIS A 833 -25.49 13.65 37.89
C HIS A 833 -25.92 13.82 39.39
N LYS A 834 -26.91 14.63 39.69
CA LYS A 834 -27.46 14.79 41.05
C LYS A 834 -28.94 14.53 41.04
N LEU A 835 -29.34 13.55 41.85
CA LEU A 835 -30.75 13.31 42.18
C LEU A 835 -31.16 14.30 43.27
N TYR A 836 -32.18 15.13 42.99
CA TYR A 836 -32.81 15.97 44.02
C TYR A 836 -34.08 15.30 44.53
N ILE A 837 -34.10 14.95 45.82
CA ILE A 837 -35.28 14.41 46.47
C ILE A 837 -35.90 15.57 47.29
N ASN A 838 -37.08 15.99 46.92
CA ASN A 838 -37.83 17.02 47.61
C ASN A 838 -38.89 16.38 48.49
N PHE A 839 -38.83 16.61 49.79
CA PHE A 839 -39.83 16.14 50.76
C PHE A 839 -40.84 17.27 50.98
N GLU A 840 -42.10 17.08 50.55
CA GLU A 840 -43.17 17.96 50.98
C GLU A 840 -43.64 17.49 52.37
N SER A 841 -43.32 18.22 53.44
CA SER A 841 -43.94 18.05 54.75
C SER A 841 -45.34 18.65 54.64
N ASN A 842 -46.35 17.86 54.73
CA ASN A 842 -47.68 18.37 55.03
C ASN A 842 -47.67 18.97 56.47
N PRO A 843 -48.35 20.11 56.69
CA PRO A 843 -48.39 20.77 58.01
C PRO A 843 -49.11 20.02 59.10
#